data_2bd400fc0b37fafe924d489c5e845520
#
_entry.id   2bd400fc0b37fafe924d489c5e845520
#
_cell.length_a   1.000
_cell.length_b   1.000
_cell.length_c   1.000
_cell.angle_alpha   90.00
_cell.angle_beta   90.00
_cell.angle_gamma   90.00
#
_symmetry.space_group_name_H-M   'P 1'
#
loop_
_entity.id
_entity.type
_entity.pdbx_description
1 polymer ?
#
loop_
_entity_poly.entity_id
_entity_poly.type
_entity_poly.pdbx_seq_one_letter_code
_entity_poly.pdbx_strand_id
1 'polypeptide(L)'
;MKRILCVLIAAIWLCTCWAGNGKKTIVWEQPIAESNQLFYDPFQSQLNIYRVEFADDETRVFMHITFRPHYWVKFVKETYLFADGKKYLVKSCDGLKLDEEHYTPSSGKEDVVFHFAPLPKKTRKFDFLEGDGKKNFKIFGIENIDTRIKQLFSSLWRNDATGDWEIGFYDDFAIYDCRYWQYKQKNQKGDKYSFILTDGKSDLAVNIDKPQHGKRTMSINGKKAEYSLITTSTLPDYPQKDETTSLKDTHNKPDTAIVVGWLRNMPKEFWDRGQEYSVQYYDLFSTFKEVSNCSKLDSLGRFEIKVPLINSTEVFMDWKHTYINTVLEPGETYYLLYDFKSGHSIFMGKNCRLQNELLAHPIPMINADYAGNENKVPAQEMMQILESRYKEAEGNLRKQIEKSASISRCYQEYAAQHLLCIYATDILQGAYRVKDNVFPQEYVSQVEKIWKEIPQPYTQFRDYSMLTKDLIDQEARLKYSTPMGKTYGFLFTNYYPELLRKHKAQGDIAITDSEIATVEQWAKNLDAITIKQYQTTDAKEQEKIVKAFSNSVLDKRATAIIGREDIAKMLKDETPLIDVYYAQHIADSMGCNQQQKDVIISKALLQMLERLAMPLNSYGLDLAEHCISSEVLREKVLAEHRKYLSLQNRDITASIKTAPQDMSDGEKLLRHILEPYKGKLVLLDVWGTWCAPCKEALAHSKEEFERLAPYDVVYLYMASNSPEESWKNIIKLNDLVGDNIAHYNLPAAQQSAIENYLNIRSFPSYRLFDKEGNLVDVKVDARQLDNLEKIIKELSK
;
A
#
# COMPACT_ATOMS: atom_id res chain seq x y z
N MET A 1 -27.54 -39.29 32.55
CA MET A 1 -26.79 -40.40 32.00
C MET A 1 -27.64 -41.20 31.01
N LYS A 2 -28.06 -40.65 29.89
CA LYS A 2 -28.77 -41.35 28.77
C LYS A 2 -28.74 -40.50 27.47
N ARG A 3 -27.67 -39.72 27.17
CA ARG A 3 -27.51 -39.00 25.91
C ARG A 3 -26.06 -38.99 25.34
N ILE A 4 -25.16 -39.86 25.78
CA ILE A 4 -23.78 -39.99 25.34
C ILE A 4 -23.53 -41.34 24.62
N LEU A 5 -24.54 -42.14 24.37
CA LEU A 5 -24.38 -43.47 23.80
C LEU A 5 -24.86 -43.61 22.34
N CYS A 6 -25.26 -42.53 21.68
CA CYS A 6 -25.73 -42.56 20.27
C CYS A 6 -24.74 -42.03 19.21
N VAL A 7 -23.58 -41.52 19.60
CA VAL A 7 -22.58 -40.99 18.61
C VAL A 7 -21.45 -42.00 18.36
N LEU A 8 -21.26 -43.01 19.17
CA LEU A 8 -20.24 -44.07 19.02
C LEU A 8 -20.69 -45.32 18.27
N ILE A 9 -21.97 -45.44 17.89
CA ILE A 9 -22.51 -46.60 17.16
C ILE A 9 -22.65 -46.32 15.65
N ALA A 10 -22.57 -45.08 15.20
CA ALA A 10 -22.59 -44.75 13.75
C ALA A 10 -21.23 -44.94 13.03
N ALA A 11 -20.12 -45.10 13.80
CA ALA A 11 -18.77 -45.32 13.22
C ALA A 11 -18.38 -46.80 13.09
N ILE A 12 -19.22 -47.74 13.55
CA ILE A 12 -18.89 -49.19 13.50
C ILE A 12 -19.76 -49.97 12.50
N TRP A 13 -20.73 -49.36 11.85
CA TRP A 13 -21.63 -50.04 10.92
C TRP A 13 -21.30 -49.93 9.43
N LEU A 14 -20.07 -49.51 9.08
CA LEU A 14 -19.57 -49.49 7.68
C LEU A 14 -18.45 -50.51 7.41
N CYS A 15 -18.20 -51.43 8.29
CA CYS A 15 -17.23 -52.53 8.10
C CYS A 15 -17.85 -53.95 8.30
N THR A 16 -18.95 -54.27 7.62
CA THR A 16 -19.28 -55.69 7.44
C THR A 16 -19.84 -55.94 6.04
N CYS A 17 -19.00 -56.58 5.26
CA CYS A 17 -19.33 -57.59 4.28
C CYS A 17 -20.09 -57.19 3.00
N TRP A 18 -19.33 -56.94 1.98
CA TRP A 18 -19.56 -57.73 0.75
C TRP A 18 -18.20 -58.20 0.21
N ALA A 19 -17.89 -59.48 0.46
CA ALA A 19 -16.89 -60.24 -0.27
C ALA A 19 -17.51 -60.60 -1.63
N GLY A 20 -17.78 -59.60 -2.47
CA GLY A 20 -17.88 -59.72 -3.90
C GLY A 20 -16.54 -59.31 -4.46
N ASN A 21 -16.07 -59.81 -5.60
CA ASN A 21 -14.89 -59.40 -6.35
C ASN A 21 -14.86 -57.89 -6.55
N GLY A 22 -14.56 -57.14 -5.51
CA GLY A 22 -14.54 -55.72 -5.48
C GLY A 22 -13.38 -55.22 -6.28
N LYS A 23 -13.68 -54.70 -7.45
CA LYS A 23 -12.75 -53.94 -8.32
C LYS A 23 -12.11 -52.84 -7.49
N LYS A 24 -10.83 -53.00 -7.17
CA LYS A 24 -10.08 -52.13 -6.27
C LYS A 24 -9.96 -50.71 -6.88
N THR A 25 -10.67 -49.70 -6.33
CA THR A 25 -10.47 -48.29 -6.68
C THR A 25 -9.09 -47.89 -6.22
N ILE A 26 -8.32 -47.24 -7.10
CA ILE A 26 -7.06 -46.61 -6.77
C ILE A 26 -7.36 -45.15 -6.40
N VAL A 27 -6.84 -44.70 -5.28
CA VAL A 27 -7.03 -43.32 -4.80
C VAL A 27 -5.68 -42.64 -4.70
N TRP A 28 -5.62 -41.44 -5.26
CA TRP A 28 -4.51 -40.48 -5.04
C TRP A 28 -5.01 -39.40 -4.09
N GLU A 29 -4.47 -39.34 -2.91
CA GLU A 29 -4.69 -38.25 -1.99
C GLU A 29 -3.65 -37.14 -2.22
N GLN A 30 -4.08 -35.92 -2.24
CA GLN A 30 -3.23 -34.73 -2.46
C GLN A 30 -2.27 -34.89 -3.65
N PRO A 31 -2.77 -35.18 -4.87
CA PRO A 31 -1.92 -35.29 -6.06
C PRO A 31 -1.24 -33.93 -6.33
N ILE A 32 -0.10 -33.97 -6.98
CA ILE A 32 0.69 -32.78 -7.31
C ILE A 32 0.54 -32.48 -8.78
N ALA A 33 0.42 -31.19 -9.13
CA ALA A 33 0.49 -30.70 -10.51
C ALA A 33 1.85 -30.09 -10.82
N GLU A 34 2.37 -30.25 -12.04
CA GLU A 34 3.58 -29.54 -12.50
C GLU A 34 3.31 -28.10 -12.82
N SER A 35 2.13 -27.76 -13.32
CA SER A 35 1.76 -26.40 -13.72
C SER A 35 0.25 -26.21 -13.62
N ASN A 36 -0.17 -25.06 -13.14
CA ASN A 36 -1.55 -24.61 -13.15
C ASN A 36 -1.59 -23.15 -13.64
N GLN A 37 -2.22 -22.88 -14.78
CA GLN A 37 -2.22 -21.56 -15.41
C GLN A 37 -2.92 -20.47 -14.60
N LEU A 38 -3.76 -20.84 -13.61
CA LEU A 38 -4.43 -19.88 -12.72
C LEU A 38 -3.51 -19.25 -11.67
N PHE A 39 -2.30 -19.76 -11.49
CA PHE A 39 -1.34 -19.17 -10.56
C PHE A 39 -0.85 -17.77 -10.96
N TYR A 40 -1.13 -17.33 -12.18
CA TYR A 40 -0.84 -15.96 -12.64
C TYR A 40 -1.96 -14.96 -12.34
N ASP A 41 -3.07 -15.40 -11.75
CA ASP A 41 -4.18 -14.51 -11.44
C ASP A 41 -3.81 -13.58 -10.27
N PRO A 42 -3.82 -12.25 -10.48
CA PRO A 42 -3.56 -11.27 -9.43
C PRO A 42 -4.57 -11.34 -8.27
N PHE A 43 -5.70 -12.01 -8.48
CA PHE A 43 -6.74 -12.21 -7.45
C PHE A 43 -6.58 -13.52 -6.68
N GLN A 44 -5.45 -14.22 -6.82
CA GLN A 44 -5.16 -15.50 -6.15
C GLN A 44 -6.22 -16.58 -6.44
N SER A 45 -6.83 -16.55 -7.61
CA SER A 45 -7.74 -17.62 -8.04
C SER A 45 -6.99 -18.94 -8.14
N GLN A 46 -7.58 -20.01 -7.62
CA GLN A 46 -6.95 -21.32 -7.56
C GLN A 46 -7.94 -22.42 -7.94
N LEU A 47 -7.45 -23.38 -8.71
CA LEU A 47 -8.08 -24.68 -8.90
C LEU A 47 -7.13 -25.74 -8.32
N ASN A 48 -7.48 -26.29 -7.19
CA ASN A 48 -6.63 -27.28 -6.50
C ASN A 48 -7.29 -28.66 -6.52
N ILE A 49 -6.68 -29.61 -7.26
CA ILE A 49 -7.11 -31.01 -7.25
C ILE A 49 -6.53 -31.66 -5.99
N TYR A 50 -7.40 -31.99 -5.04
CA TYR A 50 -6.97 -32.57 -3.76
C TYR A 50 -7.14 -34.08 -3.66
N ARG A 51 -7.89 -34.68 -4.57
CA ARG A 51 -8.10 -36.14 -4.62
C ARG A 51 -8.47 -36.60 -6.02
N VAL A 52 -7.99 -37.79 -6.42
CA VAL A 52 -8.36 -38.48 -7.68
C VAL A 52 -8.67 -39.93 -7.37
N GLU A 53 -9.78 -40.41 -7.90
CA GLU A 53 -10.21 -41.81 -7.74
C GLU A 53 -10.33 -42.47 -9.10
N PHE A 54 -9.65 -43.60 -9.28
CA PHE A 54 -9.67 -44.41 -10.50
C PHE A 54 -10.57 -45.62 -10.24
N ALA A 55 -11.82 -45.58 -10.67
CA ALA A 55 -12.74 -46.70 -10.70
C ALA A 55 -12.72 -47.37 -12.07
N ASP A 56 -13.44 -48.45 -12.24
CA ASP A 56 -13.48 -49.17 -13.53
C ASP A 56 -14.41 -48.52 -14.55
N ASP A 57 -15.41 -47.80 -14.11
CA ASP A 57 -16.45 -47.14 -14.90
C ASP A 57 -16.29 -45.62 -15.02
N GLU A 58 -15.49 -45.04 -14.14
CA GLU A 58 -15.21 -43.58 -14.16
C GLU A 58 -13.90 -43.23 -13.45
N THR A 59 -13.42 -42.02 -13.72
CA THR A 59 -12.40 -41.32 -12.91
C THR A 59 -13.03 -40.11 -12.29
N ARG A 60 -12.94 -39.97 -10.96
CA ARG A 60 -13.43 -38.83 -10.22
C ARG A 60 -12.28 -37.91 -9.84
N VAL A 61 -12.44 -36.62 -10.12
CA VAL A 61 -11.46 -35.56 -9.76
C VAL A 61 -12.13 -34.58 -8.82
N PHE A 62 -11.65 -34.54 -7.59
CA PHE A 62 -12.11 -33.67 -6.52
C PHE A 62 -11.28 -32.41 -6.53
N MET A 63 -11.94 -31.25 -6.60
CA MET A 63 -11.28 -29.95 -6.79
C MET A 63 -11.82 -28.89 -5.84
N HIS A 64 -10.92 -28.17 -5.18
CA HIS A 64 -11.22 -26.92 -4.50
C HIS A 64 -11.12 -25.77 -5.52
N ILE A 65 -12.17 -24.96 -5.62
CA ILE A 65 -12.19 -23.71 -6.37
C ILE A 65 -12.05 -22.57 -5.37
N THR A 66 -11.10 -21.68 -5.59
CA THR A 66 -11.00 -20.39 -4.89
C THR A 66 -11.08 -19.28 -5.92
N PHE A 67 -12.06 -18.38 -5.79
CA PHE A 67 -12.26 -17.24 -6.67
C PHE A 67 -12.92 -16.09 -5.92
N ARG A 68 -13.07 -14.94 -6.57
CA ARG A 68 -13.76 -13.79 -5.99
C ARG A 68 -15.16 -14.17 -5.52
N PRO A 69 -15.61 -13.75 -4.31
CA PRO A 69 -16.98 -13.92 -3.87
C PRO A 69 -17.98 -13.32 -4.86
N HIS A 70 -19.07 -14.03 -5.09
CA HIS A 70 -20.18 -13.60 -5.96
C HIS A 70 -19.80 -13.35 -7.44
N TYR A 71 -18.64 -13.83 -7.88
CA TYR A 71 -18.25 -13.84 -9.30
C TYR A 71 -18.52 -15.23 -9.91
N TRP A 72 -18.77 -15.24 -11.23
CA TRP A 72 -19.04 -16.48 -11.93
C TRP A 72 -17.78 -17.21 -12.37
N VAL A 73 -17.85 -18.53 -12.27
CA VAL A 73 -16.94 -19.48 -12.90
C VAL A 73 -17.74 -20.38 -13.84
N LYS A 74 -17.09 -20.88 -14.89
CA LYS A 74 -17.75 -21.74 -15.86
C LYS A 74 -16.79 -22.82 -16.32
N PHE A 75 -17.27 -24.05 -16.38
CA PHE A 75 -16.58 -25.18 -17.00
C PHE A 75 -17.43 -25.70 -18.15
N VAL A 76 -16.75 -25.99 -19.28
CA VAL A 76 -17.43 -26.40 -20.47
C VAL A 76 -17.51 -27.94 -20.57
N LYS A 77 -18.49 -28.47 -21.36
CA LYS A 77 -18.66 -29.92 -21.60
C LYS A 77 -17.47 -30.55 -22.38
N GLU A 78 -16.67 -29.72 -23.05
CA GLU A 78 -15.44 -30.15 -23.72
C GLU A 78 -14.26 -30.39 -22.75
N THR A 79 -14.48 -30.24 -21.44
CA THR A 79 -13.48 -30.53 -20.40
C THR A 79 -13.07 -32.00 -20.45
N TYR A 80 -11.75 -32.28 -20.41
CA TYR A 80 -11.22 -33.63 -20.48
C TYR A 80 -9.95 -33.81 -19.64
N LEU A 81 -9.68 -35.07 -19.26
CA LEU A 81 -8.37 -35.49 -18.81
C LEU A 81 -7.56 -35.96 -20.02
N PHE A 82 -6.28 -35.64 -20.05
CA PHE A 82 -5.37 -36.10 -21.12
C PHE A 82 -4.26 -36.97 -20.54
N ALA A 83 -4.19 -38.21 -20.98
CA ALA A 83 -3.19 -39.18 -20.55
C ALA A 83 -2.83 -40.13 -21.69
N ASP A 84 -1.56 -40.49 -21.81
CA ASP A 84 -1.05 -41.45 -22.81
C ASP A 84 -1.55 -41.13 -24.23
N GLY A 85 -1.62 -39.83 -24.61
CA GLY A 85 -2.07 -39.35 -25.91
C GLY A 85 -3.59 -39.45 -26.18
N LYS A 86 -4.41 -39.70 -25.16
CA LYS A 86 -5.87 -39.85 -25.26
C LYS A 86 -6.62 -38.84 -24.41
N LYS A 87 -7.79 -38.41 -24.93
CA LYS A 87 -8.74 -37.58 -24.20
C LYS A 87 -9.78 -38.44 -23.48
N TYR A 88 -10.07 -38.14 -22.24
CA TYR A 88 -11.11 -38.74 -21.40
C TYR A 88 -12.09 -37.66 -21.01
N LEU A 89 -13.23 -37.61 -21.69
CA LEU A 89 -14.18 -36.49 -21.54
C LEU A 89 -14.90 -36.50 -20.20
N VAL A 90 -15.25 -35.31 -19.72
CA VAL A 90 -16.13 -35.12 -18.57
C VAL A 90 -17.53 -35.65 -18.88
N LYS A 91 -18.16 -36.31 -17.91
CA LYS A 91 -19.54 -36.80 -17.98
C LYS A 91 -20.49 -35.87 -17.23
N SER A 92 -20.08 -35.45 -16.05
CA SER A 92 -20.85 -34.53 -15.15
C SER A 92 -19.94 -33.87 -14.12
N CYS A 93 -20.49 -32.93 -13.40
CA CYS A 93 -19.83 -32.30 -12.25
C CYS A 93 -20.84 -32.14 -11.12
N ASP A 94 -20.47 -32.58 -9.91
CA ASP A 94 -21.21 -32.31 -8.69
C ASP A 94 -20.78 -30.93 -8.15
N GLY A 95 -21.71 -30.11 -7.75
CA GLY A 95 -21.49 -28.76 -7.25
C GLY A 95 -21.70 -27.64 -8.27
N LEU A 96 -21.55 -27.92 -9.58
CA LEU A 96 -21.84 -26.95 -10.64
C LEU A 96 -22.41 -27.62 -11.89
N LYS A 97 -23.01 -26.84 -12.77
CA LYS A 97 -23.48 -27.32 -14.08
C LYS A 97 -22.51 -26.89 -15.18
N LEU A 98 -22.16 -27.86 -16.04
CA LEU A 98 -21.32 -27.61 -17.21
C LEU A 98 -22.04 -26.69 -18.22
N ASP A 99 -21.29 -25.77 -18.87
CA ASP A 99 -21.74 -24.75 -19.83
C ASP A 99 -22.60 -23.63 -19.23
N GLU A 100 -22.89 -23.64 -17.91
CA GLU A 100 -23.60 -22.59 -17.21
C GLU A 100 -22.65 -21.74 -16.35
N GLU A 101 -22.97 -20.45 -16.18
CA GLU A 101 -22.28 -19.59 -15.21
C GLU A 101 -22.69 -20.02 -13.79
N HIS A 102 -21.72 -20.32 -12.97
CA HIS A 102 -21.90 -20.66 -11.56
C HIS A 102 -21.28 -19.58 -10.69
N TYR A 103 -22.05 -18.99 -9.79
CA TYR A 103 -21.60 -17.89 -8.93
C TYR A 103 -21.06 -18.42 -7.63
N THR A 104 -19.81 -18.06 -7.33
CA THR A 104 -19.13 -18.46 -6.09
C THR A 104 -19.87 -17.90 -4.85
N PRO A 105 -19.85 -18.63 -3.73
CA PRO A 105 -20.43 -18.17 -2.48
C PRO A 105 -19.67 -16.98 -1.89
N SER A 106 -20.21 -16.38 -0.82
CA SER A 106 -19.57 -15.26 -0.12
C SER A 106 -18.16 -15.57 0.43
N SER A 107 -17.83 -16.86 0.62
CA SER A 107 -16.49 -17.29 0.99
C SER A 107 -15.49 -17.26 -0.18
N GLY A 108 -15.98 -17.19 -1.42
CA GLY A 108 -15.16 -17.37 -2.62
C GLY A 108 -14.53 -18.75 -2.75
N LYS A 109 -14.93 -19.73 -1.90
CA LYS A 109 -14.37 -21.09 -1.86
C LYS A 109 -15.46 -22.13 -2.00
N GLU A 110 -15.22 -23.12 -2.84
CA GLU A 110 -16.19 -24.16 -3.14
C GLU A 110 -15.51 -25.48 -3.53
N ASP A 111 -16.17 -26.61 -3.25
CA ASP A 111 -15.71 -27.94 -3.59
C ASP A 111 -16.60 -28.53 -4.67
N VAL A 112 -15.99 -29.08 -5.70
CA VAL A 112 -16.67 -29.73 -6.82
C VAL A 112 -16.06 -31.09 -7.12
N VAL A 113 -16.85 -32.01 -7.72
CA VAL A 113 -16.37 -33.32 -8.14
C VAL A 113 -16.68 -33.50 -9.63
N PHE A 114 -15.64 -33.59 -10.43
CA PHE A 114 -15.76 -33.89 -11.85
C PHE A 114 -15.73 -35.39 -12.07
N HIS A 115 -16.68 -35.89 -12.86
CA HIS A 115 -16.79 -37.29 -13.28
C HIS A 115 -16.35 -37.41 -14.74
N PHE A 116 -15.31 -38.21 -14.99
CA PHE A 116 -14.74 -38.42 -16.32
C PHE A 116 -14.92 -39.87 -16.80
N ALA A 117 -14.71 -40.09 -18.09
CA ALA A 117 -14.46 -41.39 -18.60
C ALA A 117 -13.27 -42.03 -17.86
N PRO A 118 -13.28 -43.42 -17.65
CA PRO A 118 -12.30 -44.06 -16.79
C PRO A 118 -10.89 -43.97 -17.39
N LEU A 119 -9.95 -43.43 -16.64
CA LEU A 119 -8.52 -43.51 -16.89
C LEU A 119 -8.01 -44.93 -16.57
N PRO A 120 -7.02 -45.45 -17.32
CA PRO A 120 -6.36 -46.69 -16.96
C PRO A 120 -5.77 -46.66 -15.54
N LYS A 121 -6.02 -47.67 -14.71
CA LYS A 121 -5.47 -47.76 -13.34
C LYS A 121 -3.94 -47.71 -13.25
N LYS A 122 -3.23 -47.97 -14.35
CA LYS A 122 -1.78 -47.84 -14.44
C LYS A 122 -1.27 -46.40 -14.77
N THR A 123 -2.18 -45.46 -15.02
CA THR A 123 -1.84 -44.05 -15.31
C THR A 123 -0.98 -43.51 -14.17
N ARG A 124 0.17 -42.95 -14.53
CA ARG A 124 1.10 -42.32 -13.56
C ARG A 124 0.99 -40.81 -13.54
N LYS A 125 0.52 -40.22 -14.66
CA LYS A 125 0.47 -38.78 -14.85
C LYS A 125 -0.59 -38.44 -15.89
N PHE A 126 -1.33 -37.35 -15.69
CA PHE A 126 -2.32 -36.85 -16.63
C PHE A 126 -2.46 -35.32 -16.50
N ASP A 127 -3.12 -34.71 -17.50
CA ASP A 127 -3.47 -33.29 -17.48
C ASP A 127 -4.98 -33.13 -17.34
N PHE A 128 -5.42 -32.04 -16.71
CA PHE A 128 -6.83 -31.59 -16.69
C PHE A 128 -6.96 -30.37 -17.60
N LEU A 129 -7.82 -30.40 -18.59
CA LEU A 129 -7.98 -29.35 -19.58
C LEU A 129 -9.47 -29.06 -19.79
N GLU A 130 -9.85 -27.77 -19.59
CA GLU A 130 -11.22 -27.31 -19.85
C GLU A 130 -11.54 -27.17 -21.35
N GLY A 131 -10.81 -27.83 -22.22
CA GLY A 131 -10.91 -27.75 -23.66
C GLY A 131 -9.64 -27.20 -24.32
N ASP A 132 -9.68 -26.96 -25.63
CA ASP A 132 -8.47 -26.61 -26.40
C ASP A 132 -8.25 -25.06 -26.48
N GLY A 133 -9.15 -24.24 -25.96
CA GLY A 133 -9.07 -22.77 -26.01
C GLY A 133 -7.88 -22.19 -25.23
N LYS A 134 -7.34 -21.05 -25.72
CA LYS A 134 -6.21 -20.36 -25.07
C LYS A 134 -6.55 -19.80 -23.68
N LYS A 135 -7.81 -19.46 -23.45
CA LYS A 135 -8.29 -18.84 -22.19
C LYS A 135 -8.90 -19.86 -21.22
N ASN A 136 -8.92 -21.15 -21.56
CA ASN A 136 -9.52 -22.20 -20.75
C ASN A 136 -8.59 -22.62 -19.63
N PHE A 137 -9.15 -23.13 -18.53
CA PHE A 137 -8.38 -23.64 -17.39
C PHE A 137 -7.58 -24.88 -17.77
N LYS A 138 -6.31 -24.92 -17.34
CA LYS A 138 -5.41 -26.02 -17.65
C LYS A 138 -4.51 -26.32 -16.47
N ILE A 139 -4.51 -27.59 -16.04
CA ILE A 139 -3.64 -28.09 -14.99
C ILE A 139 -2.83 -29.23 -15.59
N PHE A 140 -1.51 -29.08 -15.62
CA PHE A 140 -0.63 -30.01 -16.28
C PHE A 140 0.14 -30.90 -15.30
N GLY A 141 0.41 -32.14 -15.71
CA GLY A 141 1.32 -33.00 -15.01
C GLY A 141 0.84 -33.48 -13.65
N ILE A 142 -0.45 -33.78 -13.50
CA ILE A 142 -1.04 -34.31 -12.28
C ILE A 142 -0.52 -35.71 -12.00
N GLU A 143 0.14 -35.93 -10.86
CA GLU A 143 0.75 -37.22 -10.47
C GLU A 143 0.55 -37.52 -8.99
N ASN A 144 0.71 -38.82 -8.63
CA ASN A 144 0.61 -39.24 -7.23
C ASN A 144 1.80 -38.74 -6.40
N ILE A 145 1.53 -38.21 -5.20
CA ILE A 145 2.53 -37.79 -4.25
C ILE A 145 3.58 -38.84 -3.92
N ASP A 146 3.20 -40.13 -3.79
CA ASP A 146 4.11 -41.23 -3.50
C ASP A 146 5.15 -41.46 -4.59
N THR A 147 4.83 -41.07 -5.84
CA THR A 147 5.78 -41.07 -6.95
C THR A 147 6.70 -39.87 -6.84
N ARG A 148 6.14 -38.69 -6.55
CA ARG A 148 6.87 -37.43 -6.50
C ARG A 148 7.85 -37.36 -5.32
N ILE A 149 7.49 -37.91 -4.15
CA ILE A 149 8.35 -37.87 -2.96
C ILE A 149 9.69 -38.60 -3.12
N LYS A 150 9.80 -39.51 -4.10
CA LYS A 150 11.08 -40.18 -4.43
C LYS A 150 12.06 -39.23 -5.11
N GLN A 151 11.56 -38.20 -5.80
CA GLN A 151 12.38 -37.19 -6.44
C GLN A 151 12.75 -36.13 -5.41
N LEU A 152 14.03 -35.94 -5.12
CA LEU A 152 14.48 -34.95 -4.15
C LEU A 152 14.62 -33.55 -4.78
N PHE A 153 15.13 -33.47 -6.01
CA PHE A 153 15.37 -32.20 -6.66
C PHE A 153 14.07 -31.55 -7.17
N SER A 154 14.07 -30.24 -7.21
CA SER A 154 12.91 -29.37 -7.42
C SER A 154 11.80 -29.60 -6.39
N SER A 155 12.17 -29.73 -5.12
CA SER A 155 11.24 -30.00 -4.01
C SER A 155 11.47 -29.07 -2.81
N LEU A 156 10.39 -28.83 -2.07
CA LEU A 156 10.38 -28.01 -0.87
C LEU A 156 9.93 -28.87 0.31
N TRP A 157 10.62 -28.73 1.45
CA TRP A 157 10.42 -29.59 2.60
C TRP A 157 10.10 -28.80 3.85
N ARG A 158 8.99 -29.13 4.47
CA ARG A 158 8.51 -28.60 5.72
C ARG A 158 9.00 -29.45 6.89
N ASN A 159 9.52 -28.83 7.92
CA ASN A 159 9.79 -29.51 9.17
C ASN A 159 8.46 -29.81 9.88
N ASP A 160 8.19 -31.10 10.19
CA ASP A 160 6.91 -31.53 10.75
C ASP A 160 6.71 -31.07 12.19
N ALA A 161 7.78 -30.75 12.92
CA ALA A 161 7.68 -30.28 14.30
C ALA A 161 7.31 -28.80 14.39
N THR A 162 7.86 -27.95 13.48
CA THR A 162 7.60 -26.52 13.49
C THR A 162 6.50 -26.09 12.54
N GLY A 163 6.35 -26.81 11.42
CA GLY A 163 5.44 -26.44 10.34
C GLY A 163 6.06 -25.49 9.31
N ASP A 164 7.29 -25.03 9.50
CA ASP A 164 7.96 -24.09 8.62
C ASP A 164 8.56 -24.79 7.39
N TRP A 165 8.60 -24.07 6.26
CA TRP A 165 9.47 -24.42 5.17
C TRP A 165 10.92 -24.23 5.60
N GLU A 166 11.67 -25.32 5.74
CA GLU A 166 13.03 -25.24 6.25
C GLU A 166 14.09 -25.41 5.15
N ILE A 167 13.84 -26.24 4.13
CA ILE A 167 14.82 -26.48 3.07
C ILE A 167 14.15 -26.76 1.73
N GLY A 168 14.80 -26.31 0.64
CA GLY A 168 14.44 -26.63 -0.73
C GLY A 168 15.65 -27.16 -1.50
N PHE A 169 15.48 -28.22 -2.32
CA PHE A 169 16.54 -28.80 -3.13
C PHE A 169 16.29 -28.58 -4.61
N TYR A 170 17.28 -28.06 -5.30
CA TYR A 170 17.29 -27.88 -6.76
C TYR A 170 18.54 -28.54 -7.35
N ASP A 171 18.63 -28.63 -8.68
CA ASP A 171 19.73 -29.35 -9.33
C ASP A 171 21.11 -28.76 -8.98
N ASP A 172 21.25 -27.44 -8.94
CA ASP A 172 22.53 -26.77 -8.77
C ASP A 172 22.74 -26.18 -7.37
N PHE A 173 21.66 -25.97 -6.59
CA PHE A 173 21.72 -25.34 -5.26
C PHE A 173 20.59 -25.84 -4.35
N ALA A 174 20.73 -25.58 -3.07
CA ALA A 174 19.64 -25.67 -2.08
C ALA A 174 19.29 -24.30 -1.53
N ILE A 175 18.07 -24.16 -1.01
CA ILE A 175 17.63 -22.98 -0.25
C ILE A 175 17.49 -23.41 1.20
N TYR A 176 18.20 -22.73 2.11
CA TYR A 176 18.13 -22.96 3.55
C TYR A 176 18.50 -21.66 4.27
N ASP A 177 17.86 -21.37 5.40
CA ASP A 177 18.14 -20.18 6.22
C ASP A 177 18.13 -18.87 5.38
N CYS A 178 17.11 -18.69 4.56
CA CYS A 178 16.93 -17.54 3.65
C CYS A 178 18.06 -17.30 2.64
N ARG A 179 18.84 -18.32 2.30
CA ARG A 179 20.04 -18.22 1.42
C ARG A 179 20.09 -19.30 0.38
N TYR A 180 20.91 -19.03 -0.65
CA TYR A 180 21.28 -20.01 -1.66
C TYR A 180 22.56 -20.74 -1.23
N TRP A 181 22.52 -22.07 -1.24
CA TRP A 181 23.63 -22.94 -0.86
C TRP A 181 24.06 -23.78 -2.04
N GLN A 182 25.32 -23.67 -2.47
CA GLN A 182 25.89 -24.46 -3.55
C GLN A 182 26.26 -25.86 -3.05
N TYR A 183 26.15 -26.87 -3.91
CA TYR A 183 26.60 -28.20 -3.58
C TYR A 183 28.13 -28.31 -3.73
N LYS A 184 28.83 -28.41 -2.61
CA LYS A 184 30.28 -28.73 -2.57
C LYS A 184 30.53 -30.23 -2.78
N GLN A 185 29.63 -31.08 -2.25
CA GLN A 185 29.62 -32.53 -2.44
C GLN A 185 28.20 -33.03 -2.56
N LYS A 186 27.99 -33.98 -3.52
CA LYS A 186 26.72 -34.68 -3.71
C LYS A 186 26.98 -36.18 -3.73
N ASN A 187 26.41 -36.90 -2.78
CA ASN A 187 26.46 -38.36 -2.77
C ASN A 187 25.03 -38.90 -2.73
N GLN A 188 24.76 -39.91 -3.54
CA GLN A 188 23.46 -40.60 -3.62
C GLN A 188 23.66 -42.11 -3.56
N LYS A 189 22.86 -42.79 -2.74
CA LYS A 189 22.81 -44.24 -2.68
C LYS A 189 21.34 -44.71 -2.65
N GLY A 190 20.81 -45.05 -3.83
CA GLY A 190 19.36 -45.27 -4.01
C GLY A 190 18.61 -43.99 -3.72
N ASP A 191 17.60 -44.04 -2.82
CA ASP A 191 16.80 -42.89 -2.41
C ASP A 191 17.37 -42.12 -1.20
N LYS A 192 18.61 -42.44 -0.77
CA LYS A 192 19.34 -41.69 0.27
C LYS A 192 20.33 -40.74 -0.36
N TYR A 193 20.46 -39.56 0.27
CA TYR A 193 21.36 -38.49 -0.17
C TYR A 193 22.23 -37.98 1.00
N SER A 194 23.44 -37.58 0.68
CA SER A 194 24.33 -36.91 1.60
C SER A 194 25.03 -35.73 0.89
N PHE A 195 24.84 -34.54 1.40
CA PHE A 195 25.35 -33.32 0.80
C PHE A 195 26.25 -32.56 1.77
N ILE A 196 27.28 -31.94 1.22
CA ILE A 196 27.93 -30.79 1.84
C ILE A 196 27.56 -29.58 1.00
N LEU A 197 26.83 -28.66 1.59
CA LEU A 197 26.41 -27.41 0.99
C LEU A 197 27.30 -26.28 1.49
N THR A 198 27.50 -25.23 0.70
CA THR A 198 28.24 -24.04 1.10
C THR A 198 27.57 -22.75 0.63
N ASP A 199 27.58 -21.70 1.45
CA ASP A 199 27.20 -20.33 1.10
C ASP A 199 28.43 -19.45 0.79
N GLY A 200 29.61 -20.06 0.67
CA GLY A 200 30.90 -19.37 0.48
C GLY A 200 31.57 -18.92 1.77
N LYS A 201 30.85 -18.94 2.91
CA LYS A 201 31.38 -18.58 4.24
C LYS A 201 31.41 -19.75 5.22
N SER A 202 30.43 -20.63 5.10
CA SER A 202 30.24 -21.80 5.96
C SER A 202 29.82 -23.01 5.16
N ASP A 203 30.05 -24.22 5.71
CA ASP A 203 29.61 -25.49 5.15
C ASP A 203 28.45 -26.04 5.99
N LEU A 204 27.47 -26.68 5.32
CA LEU A 204 26.29 -27.28 5.91
C LEU A 204 26.21 -28.77 5.50
N ALA A 205 26.31 -29.68 6.46
CA ALA A 205 26.14 -31.10 6.21
C ALA A 205 24.66 -31.51 6.26
N VAL A 206 24.16 -32.11 5.20
CA VAL A 206 22.75 -32.55 5.09
C VAL A 206 22.71 -34.03 4.71
N ASN A 207 22.10 -34.85 5.56
CA ASN A 207 21.88 -36.27 5.28
C ASN A 207 20.36 -36.53 5.19
N ILE A 208 19.95 -37.26 4.17
CA ILE A 208 18.54 -37.48 3.84
C ILE A 208 18.29 -38.96 3.69
N ASP A 209 17.43 -39.52 4.51
CA ASP A 209 17.03 -40.91 4.44
C ASP A 209 16.01 -41.16 3.30
N LYS A 210 15.85 -42.43 2.94
CA LYS A 210 14.81 -42.84 1.96
C LYS A 210 13.41 -42.46 2.45
N PRO A 211 12.47 -42.13 1.55
CA PRO A 211 11.11 -41.76 1.94
C PRO A 211 10.40 -42.95 2.62
N GLN A 212 9.63 -42.67 3.64
CA GLN A 212 8.78 -43.62 4.36
C GLN A 212 7.44 -42.94 4.67
N HIS A 213 6.31 -43.57 4.32
CA HIS A 213 4.96 -43.05 4.61
C HIS A 213 4.74 -41.57 4.20
N GLY A 214 5.22 -41.19 3.03
CA GLY A 214 5.08 -39.83 2.54
C GLY A 214 6.02 -38.78 3.15
N LYS A 215 7.01 -39.19 3.99
CA LYS A 215 7.94 -38.31 4.68
C LYS A 215 9.39 -38.72 4.46
N ARG A 216 10.32 -37.81 4.77
CA ARG A 216 11.75 -38.11 4.86
C ARG A 216 12.29 -37.67 6.21
N THR A 217 13.15 -38.52 6.80
CA THR A 217 13.98 -38.07 7.91
C THR A 217 15.24 -37.41 7.33
N MET A 218 15.52 -36.18 7.75
CA MET A 218 16.72 -35.44 7.37
C MET A 218 17.52 -35.04 8.61
N SER A 219 18.84 -34.97 8.45
CA SER A 219 19.73 -34.41 9.45
C SER A 219 20.46 -33.23 8.85
N ILE A 220 20.26 -32.03 9.41
CA ILE A 220 20.91 -30.80 9.00
C ILE A 220 21.85 -30.38 10.11
N ASN A 221 23.16 -30.31 9.84
CA ASN A 221 24.21 -30.09 10.84
C ASN A 221 24.04 -30.96 12.10
N GLY A 222 23.73 -32.24 11.90
CA GLY A 222 23.56 -33.20 13.01
C GLY A 222 22.19 -33.16 13.71
N LYS A 223 21.37 -32.15 13.48
CA LYS A 223 19.98 -32.08 14.01
C LYS A 223 19.06 -32.90 13.11
N LYS A 224 18.48 -33.96 13.67
CA LYS A 224 17.62 -34.89 12.97
C LYS A 224 16.14 -34.54 13.20
N ALA A 225 15.36 -34.47 12.12
CA ALA A 225 13.91 -34.23 12.17
C ALA A 225 13.18 -34.98 11.04
N GLU A 226 11.86 -35.04 11.11
CA GLU A 226 10.97 -35.50 10.06
C GLU A 226 10.49 -34.31 9.21
N TYR A 227 10.45 -34.55 7.90
CA TYR A 227 10.07 -33.57 6.92
C TYR A 227 9.01 -34.12 5.95
N SER A 228 7.99 -33.30 5.72
CA SER A 228 6.99 -33.54 4.69
C SER A 228 7.25 -32.71 3.44
N LEU A 229 6.99 -33.29 2.27
CA LEU A 229 7.05 -32.55 1.02
C LEU A 229 5.91 -31.52 0.95
N ILE A 230 6.25 -30.27 0.61
CA ILE A 230 5.25 -29.21 0.38
C ILE A 230 4.70 -29.39 -1.03
N THR A 231 3.39 -29.64 -1.13
CA THR A 231 2.68 -29.94 -2.37
C THR A 231 1.57 -28.94 -2.67
N THR A 232 1.21 -28.12 -1.70
CA THR A 232 0.20 -27.08 -1.80
C THR A 232 0.82 -25.75 -2.25
N SER A 233 0.02 -24.87 -2.84
CA SER A 233 0.46 -23.55 -3.31
C SER A 233 1.00 -22.65 -2.18
N THR A 234 0.49 -22.85 -0.97
CA THR A 234 0.95 -22.21 0.28
C THR A 234 1.35 -23.27 1.28
N LEU A 235 1.96 -22.89 2.40
CA LEU A 235 2.17 -23.85 3.48
C LEU A 235 0.83 -24.42 4.00
N PRO A 236 0.77 -25.70 4.29
CA PRO A 236 -0.33 -26.27 5.06
C PRO A 236 -0.42 -25.63 6.44
N ASP A 237 -1.58 -25.78 7.08
CA ASP A 237 -1.76 -25.35 8.46
C ASP A 237 -0.67 -25.90 9.39
N TYR A 238 -0.22 -25.06 10.30
CA TYR A 238 0.83 -25.42 11.24
C TYR A 238 0.39 -26.56 12.18
N PRO A 239 1.30 -27.46 12.58
CA PRO A 239 0.94 -28.64 13.37
C PRO A 239 0.51 -28.29 14.79
N GLN A 240 0.92 -27.14 15.29
CA GLN A 240 0.63 -26.67 16.63
C GLN A 240 0.02 -25.27 16.58
N LYS A 241 -1.03 -25.05 17.39
CA LYS A 241 -1.58 -23.73 17.61
C LYS A 241 -0.57 -22.89 18.40
N ASP A 242 -0.31 -21.68 17.95
CA ASP A 242 0.46 -20.69 18.70
C ASP A 242 -0.50 -19.68 19.33
N GLU A 243 -0.73 -19.82 20.64
CA GLU A 243 -1.53 -18.89 21.43
C GLU A 243 -0.67 -17.90 22.22
N THR A 244 0.66 -18.02 22.13
CA THR A 244 1.61 -17.25 22.95
C THR A 244 2.18 -16.04 22.22
N THR A 245 2.36 -16.15 20.91
CA THR A 245 2.92 -15.08 20.12
C THR A 245 1.82 -14.10 19.71
N SER A 246 1.82 -12.92 20.32
CA SER A 246 0.95 -11.82 19.91
C SER A 246 1.57 -10.98 18.82
N LEU A 247 0.73 -10.15 18.19
CA LEU A 247 1.20 -9.16 17.21
C LEU A 247 2.22 -8.21 17.88
N LYS A 248 3.40 -8.11 17.30
CA LYS A 248 4.49 -7.30 17.86
C LYS A 248 4.39 -5.85 17.40
N ASP A 249 4.38 -4.96 18.35
CA ASP A 249 4.81 -3.59 18.16
C ASP A 249 6.29 -3.50 18.55
N THR A 250 7.14 -3.09 17.61
CA THR A 250 8.59 -2.92 17.90
C THR A 250 8.91 -1.60 18.59
N HIS A 251 7.89 -0.82 18.96
CA HIS A 251 8.01 0.47 19.64
C HIS A 251 9.01 1.42 18.96
N ASN A 252 8.90 1.51 17.63
CA ASN A 252 9.75 2.36 16.81
C ASN A 252 11.25 2.06 16.97
N LYS A 253 11.64 0.79 16.90
CA LYS A 253 13.04 0.39 16.77
C LYS A 253 13.42 0.31 15.29
N PRO A 254 14.12 1.32 14.76
CA PRO A 254 14.50 1.31 13.35
C PRO A 254 15.54 0.21 13.10
N ASP A 255 15.25 -0.59 12.07
CA ASP A 255 16.21 -1.54 11.53
C ASP A 255 15.81 -1.88 10.08
N THR A 256 16.64 -2.67 9.40
CA THR A 256 16.40 -3.04 8.01
C THR A 256 15.87 -4.46 7.93
N ALA A 257 14.65 -4.62 7.39
CA ALA A 257 14.18 -5.91 6.94
C ALA A 257 14.85 -6.28 5.61
N ILE A 258 15.20 -7.55 5.42
CA ILE A 258 15.79 -8.05 4.19
C ILE A 258 14.83 -9.05 3.55
N VAL A 259 14.49 -8.84 2.28
CA VAL A 259 13.69 -9.77 1.49
C VAL A 259 14.57 -10.35 0.39
N VAL A 260 14.94 -11.59 0.53
CA VAL A 260 15.54 -12.41 -0.53
C VAL A 260 14.40 -13.11 -1.26
N GLY A 261 14.44 -13.19 -2.58
CA GLY A 261 13.35 -13.85 -3.27
C GLY A 261 13.72 -14.47 -4.61
N TRP A 262 12.82 -15.33 -5.08
CA TRP A 262 12.94 -15.97 -6.36
C TRP A 262 11.58 -16.10 -7.05
N LEU A 263 11.43 -15.38 -8.17
CA LEU A 263 10.32 -15.50 -9.11
C LEU A 263 10.65 -16.63 -10.10
N ARG A 264 10.43 -17.86 -9.66
CA ARG A 264 10.80 -19.06 -10.41
C ARG A 264 9.84 -19.30 -11.57
N ASN A 265 10.37 -19.76 -12.72
CA ASN A 265 9.60 -20.09 -13.92
C ASN A 265 8.73 -18.93 -14.44
N MET A 266 9.20 -17.70 -14.27
CA MET A 266 8.48 -16.50 -14.67
C MET A 266 8.24 -16.48 -16.19
N PRO A 267 6.98 -16.36 -16.67
CA PRO A 267 6.67 -16.26 -18.08
C PRO A 267 7.20 -15.00 -18.73
N LYS A 268 7.43 -15.03 -20.04
CA LYS A 268 7.96 -13.89 -20.80
C LYS A 268 7.12 -12.61 -20.62
N GLU A 269 5.80 -12.73 -20.59
CA GLU A 269 4.89 -11.60 -20.40
C GLU A 269 5.10 -10.87 -19.06
N PHE A 270 5.59 -11.55 -18.03
CA PHE A 270 5.93 -10.92 -16.74
C PHE A 270 7.32 -10.28 -16.78
N TRP A 271 8.28 -10.87 -17.49
CA TRP A 271 9.56 -10.22 -17.77
C TRP A 271 9.38 -8.92 -18.57
N ASP A 272 8.43 -8.89 -19.50
CA ASP A 272 8.11 -7.71 -20.31
C ASP A 272 7.45 -6.60 -19.49
N ARG A 273 6.88 -6.88 -18.30
CA ARG A 273 6.31 -5.87 -17.38
C ARG A 273 7.38 -5.09 -16.61
N GLY A 274 8.59 -5.63 -16.52
CA GLY A 274 9.73 -5.00 -15.87
C GLY A 274 10.72 -6.01 -15.33
N GLN A 275 11.96 -5.57 -15.14
CA GLN A 275 13.06 -6.39 -14.61
C GLN A 275 13.44 -6.00 -13.18
N GLU A 276 12.54 -5.33 -12.47
CA GLU A 276 12.73 -4.91 -11.09
C GLU A 276 11.58 -5.45 -10.23
N TYR A 277 11.92 -5.94 -9.06
CA TYR A 277 10.98 -6.29 -8.02
C TYR A 277 10.95 -5.19 -6.96
N SER A 278 9.78 -4.88 -6.44
CA SER A 278 9.61 -3.80 -5.45
C SER A 278 8.95 -4.30 -4.17
N VAL A 279 9.34 -3.71 -3.05
CA VAL A 279 8.62 -3.79 -1.78
C VAL A 279 8.22 -2.37 -1.41
N GLN A 280 6.92 -2.15 -1.31
CA GLN A 280 6.31 -0.84 -1.15
C GLN A 280 5.52 -0.77 0.13
N TYR A 281 5.52 0.40 0.77
CA TYR A 281 4.65 0.70 1.92
C TYR A 281 4.27 2.18 1.93
N TYR A 282 3.20 2.51 2.64
CA TYR A 282 2.82 3.91 2.84
C TYR A 282 3.50 4.47 4.08
N ASP A 283 4.20 5.59 3.91
CA ASP A 283 4.81 6.29 5.05
C ASP A 283 3.70 6.84 5.96
N LEU A 284 3.68 6.38 7.20
CA LEU A 284 2.74 6.85 8.23
C LEU A 284 2.74 8.37 8.39
N PHE A 285 3.88 9.01 8.18
CA PHE A 285 4.11 10.43 8.49
C PHE A 285 3.86 11.36 7.32
N SER A 286 3.73 10.85 6.11
CA SER A 286 3.35 11.64 4.95
C SER A 286 1.87 11.41 4.57
N THR A 287 1.34 12.25 3.69
CA THR A 287 0.02 12.02 3.11
C THR A 287 0.19 11.30 1.79
N PHE A 288 -0.18 10.01 1.74
CA PHE A 288 -0.16 9.18 0.54
C PHE A 288 1.22 8.98 -0.12
N LYS A 289 2.30 9.19 0.62
CA LYS A 289 3.63 8.90 0.09
C LYS A 289 3.91 7.41 0.16
N GLU A 290 4.01 6.81 -1.00
CA GLU A 290 4.49 5.45 -1.16
C GLU A 290 6.02 5.46 -1.10
N VAL A 291 6.57 4.60 -0.25
CA VAL A 291 8.01 4.33 -0.21
C VAL A 291 8.24 3.04 -0.98
N SER A 292 9.01 3.11 -2.06
CA SER A 292 9.34 1.96 -2.89
C SER A 292 10.82 1.60 -2.75
N ASN A 293 11.07 0.35 -2.36
CA ASN A 293 12.40 -0.23 -2.33
C ASN A 293 12.50 -1.25 -3.44
N CYS A 294 13.40 -1.05 -4.41
CA CYS A 294 13.49 -1.85 -5.62
C CYS A 294 14.83 -2.58 -5.72
N SER A 295 14.82 -3.73 -6.39
CA SER A 295 16.03 -4.46 -6.79
C SER A 295 15.82 -5.05 -8.17
N LYS A 296 16.89 -5.04 -8.99
CA LYS A 296 16.88 -5.70 -10.29
C LYS A 296 16.79 -7.21 -10.10
N LEU A 297 16.00 -7.85 -10.97
CA LEU A 297 15.96 -9.29 -11.08
C LEU A 297 17.21 -9.79 -11.83
N ASP A 298 17.84 -10.85 -11.33
CA ASP A 298 18.86 -11.56 -12.12
C ASP A 298 18.21 -12.38 -13.24
N SER A 299 19.02 -12.97 -14.09
CA SER A 299 18.54 -13.78 -15.24
C SER A 299 17.68 -15.01 -14.87
N LEU A 300 17.66 -15.37 -13.60
CA LEU A 300 16.85 -16.45 -13.04
C LEU A 300 15.61 -15.95 -12.29
N GLY A 301 15.41 -14.61 -12.18
CA GLY A 301 14.32 -14.00 -11.44
C GLY A 301 14.56 -13.90 -9.94
N ARG A 302 15.82 -13.88 -9.49
CA ARG A 302 16.19 -13.74 -8.08
C ARG A 302 16.49 -12.30 -7.74
N PHE A 303 16.23 -11.91 -6.48
CA PHE A 303 16.45 -10.56 -5.98
C PHE A 303 16.80 -10.55 -4.49
N GLU A 304 17.38 -9.45 -4.02
CA GLU A 304 17.52 -9.10 -2.61
C GLU A 304 17.15 -7.63 -2.44
N ILE A 305 16.25 -7.33 -1.52
CA ILE A 305 15.80 -5.97 -1.22
C ILE A 305 16.00 -5.68 0.26
N LYS A 306 16.58 -4.53 0.55
CA LYS A 306 16.69 -3.97 1.90
C LYS A 306 15.56 -2.95 2.09
N VAL A 307 14.76 -3.16 3.12
CA VAL A 307 13.61 -2.32 3.44
C VAL A 307 13.83 -1.68 4.81
N PRO A 308 14.29 -0.41 4.86
CA PRO A 308 14.42 0.31 6.13
C PRO A 308 13.04 0.54 6.75
N LEU A 309 12.83 0.07 7.96
CA LEU A 309 11.57 0.16 8.69
C LEU A 309 11.81 0.75 10.07
N ILE A 310 10.89 1.54 10.58
CA ILE A 310 10.92 2.04 11.96
C ILE A 310 10.09 1.19 12.92
N ASN A 311 9.19 0.38 12.38
CA ASN A 311 8.31 -0.53 13.10
C ASN A 311 7.87 -1.67 12.18
N SER A 312 7.22 -2.70 12.73
CA SER A 312 6.51 -3.69 11.90
C SER A 312 5.56 -2.96 10.96
N THR A 313 5.61 -3.27 9.67
CA THR A 313 4.93 -2.47 8.63
C THR A 313 4.25 -3.36 7.61
N GLU A 314 3.01 -3.05 7.29
CA GLU A 314 2.30 -3.65 6.17
C GLU A 314 2.92 -3.21 4.85
N VAL A 315 3.26 -4.18 4.01
CA VAL A 315 3.95 -3.94 2.74
C VAL A 315 3.22 -4.60 1.58
N PHE A 316 3.37 -4.00 0.41
CA PHE A 316 2.93 -4.55 -0.87
C PHE A 316 4.16 -5.07 -1.60
N MET A 317 4.15 -6.36 -1.96
CA MET A 317 5.23 -6.97 -2.69
C MET A 317 4.85 -7.05 -4.17
N ASP A 318 5.38 -6.12 -4.90
CA ASP A 318 5.37 -5.94 -6.35
C ASP A 318 4.05 -6.23 -7.09
N TRP A 319 3.31 -5.19 -7.36
CA TRP A 319 2.03 -5.22 -8.10
C TRP A 319 2.17 -5.66 -9.56
N LYS A 320 3.40 -5.73 -10.11
CA LYS A 320 3.63 -6.15 -11.48
C LYS A 320 3.68 -7.68 -11.62
N HIS A 321 4.13 -8.38 -10.58
CA HIS A 321 4.44 -9.81 -10.65
C HIS A 321 3.68 -10.67 -9.63
N THR A 322 3.52 -10.25 -8.37
CA THR A 322 3.07 -11.15 -7.30
C THR A 322 1.79 -10.76 -6.55
N TYR A 323 1.48 -9.49 -6.38
CA TYR A 323 0.32 -9.01 -5.59
C TYR A 323 0.25 -9.55 -4.15
N ILE A 324 1.37 -9.63 -3.45
CA ILE A 324 1.41 -10.11 -2.08
C ILE A 324 1.31 -8.92 -1.13
N ASN A 325 0.33 -8.95 -0.22
CA ASN A 325 0.27 -8.07 0.95
C ASN A 325 0.73 -8.85 2.17
N THR A 326 1.65 -8.29 2.94
CA THR A 326 2.18 -8.95 4.13
C THR A 326 2.73 -7.93 5.12
N VAL A 327 3.32 -8.40 6.21
CA VAL A 327 3.96 -7.57 7.23
C VAL A 327 5.44 -7.91 7.28
N LEU A 328 6.31 -6.89 7.30
CA LEU A 328 7.73 -7.07 7.57
C LEU A 328 8.09 -6.45 8.93
N GLU A 329 8.94 -7.15 9.67
CA GLU A 329 9.49 -6.71 10.96
C GLU A 329 10.92 -6.15 10.77
N PRO A 330 11.27 -5.02 11.42
CA PRO A 330 12.65 -4.50 11.39
C PRO A 330 13.67 -5.55 11.85
N GLY A 331 14.81 -5.66 11.14
CA GLY A 331 15.92 -6.57 11.47
C GLY A 331 15.72 -8.03 11.06
N GLU A 332 14.54 -8.41 10.54
CA GLU A 332 14.29 -9.79 10.14
C GLU A 332 14.63 -10.03 8.65
N THR A 333 14.98 -11.26 8.34
CA THR A 333 15.25 -11.70 6.97
C THR A 333 14.19 -12.70 6.53
N TYR A 334 13.62 -12.49 5.37
CA TYR A 334 12.61 -13.31 4.74
C TYR A 334 13.10 -13.81 3.40
N TYR A 335 12.80 -15.05 3.07
CA TYR A 335 12.96 -15.57 1.72
C TYR A 335 11.59 -15.87 1.12
N LEU A 336 11.26 -15.25 -0.02
CA LEU A 336 10.03 -15.49 -0.77
C LEU A 336 10.34 -16.40 -1.98
N LEU A 337 9.71 -17.55 -2.05
CA LEU A 337 9.59 -18.32 -3.30
C LEU A 337 8.22 -18.06 -3.91
N TYR A 338 8.20 -17.55 -5.13
CA TYR A 338 7.01 -17.47 -5.96
C TYR A 338 7.26 -18.23 -7.27
N ASP A 339 6.65 -19.41 -7.41
CA ASP A 339 6.89 -20.28 -8.57
C ASP A 339 5.69 -20.28 -9.50
N PHE A 340 5.82 -19.64 -10.65
CA PHE A 340 4.76 -19.49 -11.64
C PHE A 340 4.35 -20.83 -12.28
N LYS A 341 5.16 -21.86 -12.19
CA LYS A 341 4.83 -23.18 -12.77
C LYS A 341 4.04 -24.05 -11.79
N SER A 342 4.53 -24.18 -10.55
CA SER A 342 3.89 -25.00 -9.51
C SER A 342 2.89 -24.20 -8.67
N GLY A 343 2.91 -22.88 -8.77
CA GLY A 343 2.06 -21.95 -8.01
C GLY A 343 2.41 -21.80 -6.55
N HIS A 344 3.58 -22.27 -6.13
CA HIS A 344 4.02 -22.05 -4.76
C HIS A 344 4.22 -20.56 -4.51
N SER A 345 3.66 -20.07 -3.38
CA SER A 345 3.90 -18.77 -2.80
C SER A 345 4.14 -19.00 -1.30
N ILE A 346 5.39 -18.98 -0.90
CA ILE A 346 5.79 -19.44 0.44
C ILE A 346 6.95 -18.60 0.95
N PHE A 347 6.91 -18.27 2.24
CA PHE A 347 8.00 -17.61 2.94
C PHE A 347 8.83 -18.61 3.78
N MET A 348 10.16 -18.39 3.80
CA MET A 348 11.10 -18.97 4.76
C MET A 348 11.65 -17.82 5.62
N GLY A 349 11.91 -18.09 6.90
CA GLY A 349 12.49 -17.14 7.84
C GLY A 349 12.17 -17.53 9.27
N LYS A 350 12.90 -16.97 10.21
CA LYS A 350 12.75 -17.28 11.64
C LYS A 350 11.36 -16.92 12.17
N ASN A 351 10.77 -15.83 11.71
CA ASN A 351 9.48 -15.30 12.16
C ASN A 351 8.48 -15.21 10.99
N CYS A 352 8.49 -16.18 10.07
CA CYS A 352 7.66 -16.11 8.85
C CYS A 352 6.27 -16.75 8.97
N ARG A 353 5.83 -17.14 10.18
CA ARG A 353 4.53 -17.78 10.36
C ARG A 353 3.38 -16.87 9.96
N LEU A 354 3.38 -15.61 10.40
CA LEU A 354 2.33 -14.65 10.03
C LEU A 354 2.25 -14.47 8.51
N GLN A 355 3.39 -14.34 7.83
CA GLN A 355 3.45 -14.18 6.37
C GLN A 355 2.84 -15.38 5.64
N ASN A 356 3.17 -16.59 6.10
CA ASN A 356 2.62 -17.82 5.52
C ASN A 356 1.13 -18.00 5.85
N GLU A 357 0.69 -17.64 7.06
CA GLU A 357 -0.72 -17.66 7.43
C GLU A 357 -1.54 -16.65 6.61
N LEU A 358 -1.00 -15.46 6.31
CA LEU A 358 -1.64 -14.47 5.43
C LEU A 358 -1.78 -14.99 3.98
N LEU A 359 -0.82 -15.77 3.49
CA LEU A 359 -0.92 -16.41 2.18
C LEU A 359 -1.94 -17.54 2.16
N ALA A 360 -1.95 -18.39 3.20
CA ALA A 360 -2.85 -19.54 3.29
C ALA A 360 -4.30 -19.14 3.64
N HIS A 361 -4.46 -18.09 4.41
CA HIS A 361 -5.71 -17.57 4.93
C HIS A 361 -5.84 -16.07 4.63
N PRO A 362 -6.10 -15.64 3.39
CA PRO A 362 -6.28 -14.24 3.05
C PRO A 362 -7.38 -13.60 3.92
N ILE A 363 -7.13 -12.38 4.41
CA ILE A 363 -8.10 -11.65 5.22
C ILE A 363 -9.34 -11.34 4.36
N PRO A 364 -10.56 -11.60 4.85
CA PRO A 364 -11.79 -11.27 4.13
C PRO A 364 -11.84 -9.78 3.80
N MET A 365 -12.16 -9.45 2.56
CA MET A 365 -12.28 -8.07 2.13
C MET A 365 -13.59 -7.45 2.63
N ILE A 366 -13.52 -6.22 3.14
CA ILE A 366 -14.69 -5.36 3.24
C ILE A 366 -14.96 -4.85 1.83
N ASN A 367 -16.01 -5.36 1.20
CA ASN A 367 -16.29 -5.05 -0.20
C ASN A 367 -16.82 -3.61 -0.31
N ALA A 368 -15.98 -2.70 -0.77
CA ALA A 368 -16.29 -1.28 -0.89
C ALA A 368 -17.00 -0.90 -2.19
N ASP A 369 -17.59 -1.85 -2.91
CA ASP A 369 -18.44 -1.52 -4.06
C ASP A 369 -19.66 -0.72 -3.58
N TYR A 370 -19.42 0.57 -3.49
CA TYR A 370 -20.47 1.56 -3.31
C TYR A 370 -21.28 1.57 -4.60
N ALA A 371 -22.46 1.00 -4.57
CA ALA A 371 -23.38 1.00 -5.69
C ALA A 371 -23.53 2.42 -6.24
N GLY A 372 -23.02 2.65 -7.45
CA GLY A 372 -23.18 3.87 -8.21
C GLY A 372 -22.48 5.10 -7.62
N ASN A 373 -21.34 5.46 -8.18
CA ASN A 373 -20.57 6.68 -7.84
C ASN A 373 -21.35 8.00 -8.06
N GLU A 374 -22.60 7.96 -8.51
CA GLU A 374 -23.35 9.14 -8.94
C GLU A 374 -24.42 9.61 -7.93
N ASN A 375 -24.86 8.78 -7.00
CA ASN A 375 -25.93 9.15 -6.06
C ASN A 375 -25.42 9.14 -4.62
N LYS A 376 -25.28 10.32 -4.04
CA LYS A 376 -25.03 10.48 -2.61
C LYS A 376 -26.22 9.93 -1.81
N VAL A 377 -25.93 9.07 -0.84
CA VAL A 377 -26.94 8.46 0.04
C VAL A 377 -27.07 9.22 1.37
N PRO A 378 -28.19 9.08 2.11
CA PRO A 378 -28.27 9.58 3.47
C PRO A 378 -27.19 8.97 4.37
N ALA A 379 -26.69 9.74 5.34
CA ALA A 379 -25.62 9.29 6.25
C ALA A 379 -25.98 8.00 7.00
N GLN A 380 -27.25 7.87 7.45
CA GLN A 380 -27.74 6.66 8.15
C GLN A 380 -27.71 5.42 7.25
N GLU A 381 -28.08 5.55 5.98
CA GLU A 381 -28.03 4.46 5.01
C GLU A 381 -26.59 4.04 4.72
N MET A 382 -25.66 5.01 4.57
CA MET A 382 -24.23 4.74 4.42
C MET A 382 -23.70 3.93 5.60
N MET A 383 -24.02 4.33 6.83
CA MET A 383 -23.59 3.62 8.03
C MET A 383 -24.13 2.19 8.10
N GLN A 384 -25.39 1.97 7.73
CA GLN A 384 -25.97 0.62 7.67
C GLN A 384 -25.25 -0.28 6.67
N ILE A 385 -24.88 0.27 5.51
CA ILE A 385 -24.12 -0.45 4.49
C ILE A 385 -22.74 -0.82 5.04
N LEU A 386 -22.01 0.13 5.62
CA LEU A 386 -20.66 -0.10 6.14
C LEU A 386 -20.65 -1.10 7.31
N GLU A 387 -21.59 -0.95 8.25
CA GLU A 387 -21.73 -1.86 9.38
C GLU A 387 -22.09 -3.29 8.94
N SER A 388 -22.99 -3.44 7.96
CA SER A 388 -23.36 -4.75 7.42
C SER A 388 -22.15 -5.45 6.79
N ARG A 389 -21.36 -4.73 6.00
CA ARG A 389 -20.16 -5.26 5.33
C ARG A 389 -19.06 -5.64 6.32
N TYR A 390 -18.83 -4.79 7.32
CA TYR A 390 -17.88 -5.10 8.38
C TYR A 390 -18.27 -6.37 9.13
N LYS A 391 -19.56 -6.51 9.54
CA LYS A 391 -20.07 -7.70 10.21
C LYS A 391 -19.98 -8.96 9.35
N GLU A 392 -20.18 -8.84 8.04
CA GLU A 392 -20.00 -9.95 7.09
C GLU A 392 -18.51 -10.38 7.05
N ALA A 393 -17.59 -9.44 6.88
CA ALA A 393 -16.16 -9.71 6.83
C ALA A 393 -15.65 -10.31 8.17
N GLU A 394 -16.06 -9.75 9.30
CA GLU A 394 -15.76 -10.27 10.63
C GLU A 394 -16.30 -11.69 10.82
N GLY A 395 -17.54 -11.93 10.41
CA GLY A 395 -18.18 -13.27 10.46
C GLY A 395 -17.44 -14.30 9.59
N ASN A 396 -16.95 -13.89 8.42
CA ASN A 396 -16.15 -14.74 7.53
C ASN A 396 -14.77 -15.03 8.14
N LEU A 397 -14.12 -14.04 8.73
CA LEU A 397 -12.85 -14.22 9.46
C LEU A 397 -13.03 -15.22 10.62
N ARG A 398 -14.08 -15.07 11.41
CA ARG A 398 -14.39 -16.00 12.52
C ARG A 398 -14.56 -17.43 12.03
N LYS A 399 -15.35 -17.63 10.96
CA LYS A 399 -15.52 -18.96 10.35
C LYS A 399 -14.20 -19.54 9.82
N GLN A 400 -13.32 -18.70 9.27
CA GLN A 400 -12.00 -19.12 8.79
C GLN A 400 -11.13 -19.59 9.97
N ILE A 401 -11.11 -18.86 11.07
CA ILE A 401 -10.38 -19.22 12.30
C ILE A 401 -10.95 -20.52 12.91
N GLU A 402 -12.26 -20.67 12.95
CA GLU A 402 -12.92 -21.88 13.49
C GLU A 402 -12.62 -23.14 12.66
N LYS A 403 -12.45 -23.00 11.35
CA LYS A 403 -12.11 -24.11 10.44
C LYS A 403 -10.66 -24.58 10.54
N SER A 404 -9.75 -23.68 10.91
CA SER A 404 -8.32 -23.98 11.06
C SER A 404 -7.93 -24.01 12.53
N ALA A 405 -7.73 -25.19 13.08
CA ALA A 405 -7.38 -25.36 14.50
C ALA A 405 -6.00 -24.80 14.87
N SER A 406 -5.19 -24.40 13.92
CA SER A 406 -3.79 -24.02 14.12
C SER A 406 -3.48 -22.55 13.82
N ILE A 407 -4.42 -21.74 13.33
CA ILE A 407 -4.18 -20.31 13.10
C ILE A 407 -3.67 -19.65 14.38
N SER A 408 -2.52 -18.94 14.26
CA SER A 408 -1.86 -18.31 15.40
C SER A 408 -2.67 -17.15 15.98
N ARG A 409 -2.42 -16.85 17.24
CA ARG A 409 -2.95 -15.66 17.89
C ARG A 409 -2.49 -14.38 17.17
N CYS A 410 -1.23 -14.34 16.73
CA CYS A 410 -0.68 -13.22 16.00
C CYS A 410 -1.49 -12.91 14.72
N TYR A 411 -1.83 -13.93 13.92
CA TYR A 411 -2.69 -13.75 12.75
C TYR A 411 -4.09 -13.27 13.15
N GLN A 412 -4.70 -13.85 14.19
CA GLN A 412 -6.05 -13.47 14.64
C GLN A 412 -6.10 -11.99 15.05
N GLU A 413 -5.12 -11.55 15.84
CA GLU A 413 -5.00 -10.16 16.28
C GLU A 413 -4.76 -9.22 15.08
N TYR A 414 -3.84 -9.59 14.17
CA TYR A 414 -3.58 -8.79 12.97
C TYR A 414 -4.81 -8.63 12.09
N ALA A 415 -5.47 -9.75 11.75
CA ALA A 415 -6.61 -9.74 10.84
C ALA A 415 -7.82 -8.98 11.43
N ALA A 416 -8.12 -9.16 12.71
CA ALA A 416 -9.20 -8.44 13.37
C ALA A 416 -8.97 -6.93 13.40
N GLN A 417 -7.75 -6.51 13.69
CA GLN A 417 -7.39 -5.09 13.75
C GLN A 417 -7.28 -4.45 12.38
N HIS A 418 -6.77 -5.19 11.39
CA HIS A 418 -6.77 -4.75 9.99
C HIS A 418 -8.19 -4.43 9.51
N LEU A 419 -9.15 -5.34 9.73
CA LEU A 419 -10.56 -5.10 9.40
C LEU A 419 -11.13 -3.89 10.16
N LEU A 420 -10.79 -3.73 11.42
CA LEU A 420 -11.27 -2.63 12.24
C LEU A 420 -10.72 -1.28 11.78
N CYS A 421 -9.44 -1.21 11.39
CA CYS A 421 -8.84 -0.01 10.81
C CYS A 421 -9.49 0.39 9.48
N ILE A 422 -9.73 -0.59 8.59
CA ILE A 422 -10.43 -0.34 7.33
C ILE A 422 -11.85 0.18 7.60
N TYR A 423 -12.60 -0.47 8.47
CA TYR A 423 -13.97 -0.06 8.82
C TYR A 423 -14.02 1.37 9.35
N ALA A 424 -13.13 1.71 10.28
CA ALA A 424 -13.05 3.06 10.84
C ALA A 424 -12.68 4.10 9.76
N THR A 425 -11.75 3.77 8.87
CA THR A 425 -11.37 4.63 7.73
C THR A 425 -12.54 4.79 6.76
N ASP A 426 -13.25 3.72 6.43
CA ASP A 426 -14.42 3.77 5.54
C ASP A 426 -15.56 4.62 6.10
N ILE A 427 -15.76 4.62 7.42
CA ILE A 427 -16.72 5.52 8.07
C ILE A 427 -16.34 6.98 7.78
N LEU A 428 -15.11 7.39 8.04
CA LEU A 428 -14.66 8.78 7.83
C LEU A 428 -14.65 9.16 6.35
N GLN A 429 -14.20 8.28 5.48
CA GLN A 429 -14.24 8.47 4.02
C GLN A 429 -15.67 8.50 3.46
N GLY A 430 -16.60 7.83 4.12
CA GLY A 430 -18.03 7.87 3.81
C GLY A 430 -18.62 9.28 3.87
N ALA A 431 -18.04 10.19 4.67
CA ALA A 431 -18.44 11.58 4.74
C ALA A 431 -18.46 12.30 3.37
N TYR A 432 -17.57 11.93 2.46
CA TYR A 432 -17.51 12.51 1.11
C TYR A 432 -18.60 11.98 0.16
N ARG A 433 -19.31 10.92 0.55
CA ARG A 433 -20.29 10.20 -0.24
C ARG A 433 -21.72 10.33 0.27
N VAL A 434 -21.90 11.00 1.40
CA VAL A 434 -23.24 11.29 1.93
C VAL A 434 -23.85 12.52 1.28
N LYS A 435 -25.18 12.54 1.23
CA LYS A 435 -25.94 13.71 0.81
C LYS A 435 -25.58 14.88 1.72
N ASP A 436 -25.48 16.05 1.26
CA ASP A 436 -25.18 17.27 2.01
C ASP A 436 -23.75 17.36 2.61
N ASN A 437 -22.88 16.35 2.45
CA ASN A 437 -21.54 16.30 3.04
C ASN A 437 -21.50 16.52 4.57
N VAL A 438 -22.61 16.31 5.26
CA VAL A 438 -22.73 16.44 6.72
C VAL A 438 -22.52 15.06 7.34
N PHE A 439 -21.53 14.98 8.23
CA PHE A 439 -21.20 13.77 8.93
C PHE A 439 -21.68 13.88 10.38
N PRO A 440 -22.64 13.03 10.84
CA PRO A 440 -23.16 13.08 12.20
C PRO A 440 -22.10 12.85 13.26
N GLN A 441 -22.14 13.60 14.36
CA GLN A 441 -21.23 13.50 15.50
C GLN A 441 -21.13 12.05 16.03
N GLU A 442 -22.24 11.34 16.06
CA GLU A 442 -22.30 9.97 16.55
C GLU A 442 -21.35 9.02 15.81
N TYR A 443 -21.16 9.21 14.50
CA TYR A 443 -20.27 8.37 13.69
C TYR A 443 -18.80 8.71 13.94
N VAL A 444 -18.48 9.99 14.09
CA VAL A 444 -17.12 10.40 14.49
C VAL A 444 -16.80 9.88 15.88
N SER A 445 -17.72 9.96 16.82
CA SER A 445 -17.56 9.41 18.18
C SER A 445 -17.38 7.88 18.19
N GLN A 446 -18.04 7.18 17.26
CA GLN A 446 -17.82 5.75 17.08
C GLN A 446 -16.39 5.45 16.60
N VAL A 447 -15.89 6.20 15.62
CA VAL A 447 -14.51 6.06 15.13
C VAL A 447 -13.51 6.43 16.21
N GLU A 448 -13.76 7.50 16.97
CA GLU A 448 -12.92 7.87 18.12
C GLU A 448 -12.82 6.73 19.16
N LYS A 449 -13.94 6.07 19.46
CA LYS A 449 -13.96 4.90 20.34
C LYS A 449 -13.12 3.76 19.76
N ILE A 450 -13.32 3.40 18.49
CA ILE A 450 -12.53 2.37 17.80
C ILE A 450 -11.03 2.73 17.85
N TRP A 451 -10.68 3.97 17.52
CA TRP A 451 -9.30 4.42 17.49
C TRP A 451 -8.62 4.37 18.87
N LYS A 452 -9.35 4.65 19.95
CA LYS A 452 -8.86 4.49 21.32
C LYS A 452 -8.68 3.05 21.78
N GLU A 453 -9.49 2.13 21.25
CA GLU A 453 -9.41 0.70 21.54
C GLU A 453 -8.28 0.00 20.77
N ILE A 454 -7.81 0.59 19.65
CA ILE A 454 -6.66 0.08 18.91
C ILE A 454 -5.42 0.27 19.80
N PRO A 455 -4.76 -0.82 20.26
CA PRO A 455 -3.54 -0.70 21.08
C PRO A 455 -2.41 -0.11 20.21
N GLN A 456 -1.62 0.63 20.77
CA GLN A 456 -0.71 1.71 20.42
C GLN A 456 0.53 1.40 19.61
N PRO A 457 0.95 2.39 18.84
CA PRO A 457 0.35 2.96 17.65
C PRO A 457 0.53 1.97 16.51
N TYR A 458 -0.54 1.53 15.89
CA TYR A 458 -0.47 0.59 14.75
C TYR A 458 0.11 1.24 13.52
N THR A 459 1.39 1.49 13.56
CA THR A 459 2.16 1.96 12.41
C THR A 459 2.25 0.91 11.30
N GLN A 460 1.93 -0.34 11.62
CA GLN A 460 1.94 -1.46 10.69
C GLN A 460 0.77 -1.49 9.70
N PHE A 461 -0.34 -0.80 9.99
CA PHE A 461 -1.47 -0.77 9.07
C PHE A 461 -1.43 0.44 8.16
N ARG A 462 -1.53 0.20 6.85
CA ARG A 462 -1.59 1.26 5.84
C ARG A 462 -2.66 2.30 6.17
N ASP A 463 -3.85 1.83 6.50
CA ASP A 463 -5.00 2.70 6.73
C ASP A 463 -4.92 3.51 8.03
N TYR A 464 -4.05 3.16 8.95
CA TYR A 464 -3.87 3.90 10.21
C TYR A 464 -3.40 5.35 9.99
N SER A 465 -2.56 5.59 8.99
CA SER A 465 -2.12 6.94 8.62
C SER A 465 -3.28 7.82 8.18
N MET A 466 -4.15 7.29 7.32
CA MET A 466 -5.34 7.99 6.84
C MET A 466 -6.37 8.16 7.97
N LEU A 467 -6.63 7.09 8.72
CA LEU A 467 -7.53 7.11 9.86
C LEU A 467 -7.16 8.20 10.87
N THR A 468 -5.88 8.29 11.26
CA THR A 468 -5.39 9.29 12.21
C THR A 468 -5.62 10.70 11.69
N LYS A 469 -5.28 10.96 10.42
CA LYS A 469 -5.47 12.27 9.79
C LYS A 469 -6.96 12.64 9.71
N ASP A 470 -7.77 11.75 9.17
CA ASP A 470 -9.19 12.03 8.92
C ASP A 470 -9.97 12.19 10.23
N LEU A 471 -9.60 11.46 11.28
CA LEU A 471 -10.21 11.62 12.60
C LEU A 471 -9.90 13.01 13.17
N ILE A 472 -8.64 13.44 13.17
CA ILE A 472 -8.25 14.78 13.61
C ILE A 472 -8.99 15.86 12.80
N ASP A 473 -9.11 15.68 11.49
CA ASP A 473 -9.81 16.60 10.61
C ASP A 473 -11.32 16.66 10.89
N GLN A 474 -11.95 15.52 11.18
CA GLN A 474 -13.40 15.49 11.49
C GLN A 474 -13.71 16.04 12.89
N GLU A 475 -12.92 15.66 13.90
CA GLU A 475 -13.04 16.24 15.26
C GLU A 475 -12.97 17.76 15.20
N ALA A 476 -12.10 18.24 14.39
CA ALA A 476 -11.97 19.65 14.19
C ALA A 476 -13.15 20.33 13.49
N ARG A 477 -13.66 19.74 12.45
CA ARG A 477 -14.87 20.26 11.78
C ARG A 477 -16.04 20.34 12.74
N LEU A 478 -16.19 19.33 13.61
CA LEU A 478 -17.25 19.29 14.59
C LEU A 478 -17.08 20.35 15.68
N LYS A 479 -15.85 20.53 16.16
CA LYS A 479 -15.56 21.46 17.25
C LYS A 479 -15.57 22.92 16.79
N TYR A 480 -15.12 23.19 15.58
CA TYR A 480 -14.91 24.54 15.06
C TYR A 480 -15.80 24.88 13.86
N SER A 481 -16.85 24.11 13.63
CA SER A 481 -17.96 24.25 12.67
C SER A 481 -18.01 25.54 11.84
N THR A 482 -17.09 25.73 10.92
CA THR A 482 -17.28 26.73 9.88
C THR A 482 -17.59 26.03 8.57
N PRO A 483 -18.58 26.48 7.78
CA PRO A 483 -18.91 25.89 6.50
C PRO A 483 -17.76 25.87 5.47
N MET A 484 -16.75 26.71 5.65
CA MET A 484 -15.57 26.80 4.76
C MET A 484 -14.33 26.06 5.26
N GLY A 485 -14.40 25.43 6.38
CA GLY A 485 -13.31 24.63 6.89
C GLY A 485 -12.74 25.09 8.21
N LYS A 486 -12.09 24.15 8.77
CA LYS A 486 -11.53 24.01 10.10
C LYS A 486 -10.60 25.12 10.57
N THR A 487 -10.04 25.89 9.65
CA THR A 487 -8.87 26.71 9.95
C THR A 487 -9.20 28.10 10.47
N TYR A 488 -10.34 28.68 10.06
CA TYR A 488 -10.60 30.09 10.39
C TYR A 488 -10.98 30.32 11.85
N GLY A 489 -11.95 29.59 12.40
CA GLY A 489 -12.33 29.74 13.79
C GLY A 489 -11.20 29.37 14.73
N PHE A 490 -10.48 28.29 14.44
CA PHE A 490 -9.35 27.89 15.26
C PHE A 490 -8.19 28.90 15.17
N LEU A 491 -7.86 29.37 13.98
CA LEU A 491 -6.80 30.36 13.75
C LEU A 491 -6.97 31.62 14.59
N PHE A 492 -8.16 32.22 14.54
CA PHE A 492 -8.40 33.50 15.18
C PHE A 492 -8.80 33.39 16.65
N THR A 493 -9.52 32.35 17.05
CA THR A 493 -10.02 32.24 18.43
C THR A 493 -9.04 31.61 19.41
N ASN A 494 -8.18 30.71 18.98
CA ASN A 494 -7.28 29.99 19.87
C ASN A 494 -5.80 30.28 19.57
N TYR A 495 -5.39 30.17 18.31
CA TYR A 495 -3.99 30.20 17.94
C TYR A 495 -3.33 31.58 18.10
N TYR A 496 -3.88 32.61 17.48
CA TYR A 496 -3.27 33.96 17.55
C TYR A 496 -3.18 34.52 18.96
N PRO A 497 -4.25 34.51 19.77
CA PRO A 497 -4.16 34.99 21.13
C PRO A 497 -3.15 34.27 22.01
N GLU A 498 -2.99 32.93 21.82
CA GLU A 498 -1.98 32.16 22.56
C GLU A 498 -0.57 32.51 22.13
N LEU A 499 -0.32 32.63 20.83
CA LEU A 499 0.97 33.12 20.33
C LEU A 499 1.34 34.48 20.87
N LEU A 500 0.40 35.40 20.84
CA LEU A 500 0.62 36.75 21.40
C LEU A 500 0.99 36.70 22.89
N ARG A 501 0.35 35.83 23.69
CA ARG A 501 0.69 35.64 25.11
C ARG A 501 2.08 35.04 25.28
N LYS A 502 2.40 34.02 24.47
CA LYS A 502 3.69 33.33 24.49
C LYS A 502 4.83 34.28 24.16
N HIS A 503 4.76 34.99 23.04
CA HIS A 503 5.82 35.90 22.60
C HIS A 503 5.93 37.15 23.46
N LYS A 504 4.81 37.61 24.08
CA LYS A 504 4.86 38.59 25.14
C LYS A 504 5.66 38.13 26.34
N ALA A 505 5.43 36.89 26.81
CA ALA A 505 6.13 36.33 27.97
C ALA A 505 7.62 36.13 27.69
N GLN A 506 8.00 35.87 26.44
CA GLN A 506 9.38 35.74 25.97
C GLN A 506 10.05 37.11 25.76
N GLY A 507 9.29 38.17 25.68
CA GLY A 507 9.81 39.51 25.41
C GLY A 507 10.07 39.84 23.94
N ASP A 508 9.59 38.99 23.04
CA ASP A 508 9.78 39.11 21.57
C ASP A 508 8.94 40.21 20.96
N ILE A 509 7.79 40.51 21.56
CA ILE A 509 6.84 41.53 21.13
C ILE A 509 6.41 42.43 22.30
N ALA A 510 6.20 43.69 22.02
CA ALA A 510 5.70 44.66 23.00
C ALA A 510 4.19 44.81 22.91
N ILE A 511 3.43 43.93 23.57
CA ILE A 511 1.96 43.94 23.56
C ILE A 511 1.40 43.90 24.99
N THR A 512 0.30 44.64 25.22
CA THR A 512 -0.42 44.66 26.48
C THR A 512 -1.50 43.57 26.58
N ASP A 513 -1.90 43.20 27.81
CA ASP A 513 -2.98 42.24 28.00
C ASP A 513 -4.32 42.74 27.44
N SER A 514 -4.54 44.07 27.46
CA SER A 514 -5.73 44.69 26.86
C SER A 514 -5.75 44.59 25.34
N GLU A 515 -4.58 44.69 24.69
CA GLU A 515 -4.48 44.49 23.24
C GLU A 515 -4.69 43.03 22.88
N ILE A 516 -4.13 42.07 23.63
CA ILE A 516 -4.39 40.64 23.44
C ILE A 516 -5.89 40.31 23.58
N ALA A 517 -6.54 40.84 24.63
CA ALA A 517 -7.98 40.70 24.83
C ALA A 517 -8.81 41.32 23.68
N THR A 518 -8.33 42.40 23.08
CA THR A 518 -8.96 43.01 21.90
C THR A 518 -8.88 42.09 20.69
N VAL A 519 -7.73 41.48 20.43
CA VAL A 519 -7.56 40.50 19.33
C VAL A 519 -8.39 39.26 19.60
N GLU A 520 -8.46 38.77 20.83
CA GLU A 520 -9.28 37.60 21.20
C GLU A 520 -10.78 37.87 20.99
N GLN A 521 -11.26 39.04 21.41
CA GLN A 521 -12.66 39.42 21.18
C GLN A 521 -12.98 39.62 19.69
N TRP A 522 -12.04 40.21 18.95
CA TRP A 522 -12.15 40.34 17.48
C TRP A 522 -12.24 38.99 16.80
N ALA A 523 -11.40 38.02 17.17
CA ALA A 523 -11.39 36.69 16.62
C ALA A 523 -12.72 35.96 16.87
N LYS A 524 -13.24 35.98 18.09
CA LYS A 524 -14.56 35.42 18.43
C LYS A 524 -15.70 36.04 17.62
N ASN A 525 -15.66 37.38 17.42
CA ASN A 525 -16.69 38.07 16.63
C ASN A 525 -16.56 37.72 15.14
N LEU A 526 -15.35 37.59 14.63
CA LEU A 526 -15.09 37.19 13.23
C LEU A 526 -15.64 35.79 12.95
N ASP A 527 -15.45 34.87 13.89
CA ASP A 527 -16.01 33.51 13.78
C ASP A 527 -17.55 33.55 13.71
N ALA A 528 -18.18 34.26 14.63
CA ALA A 528 -19.63 34.40 14.68
C ALA A 528 -20.21 35.01 13.40
N ILE A 529 -19.52 35.99 12.84
CA ILE A 529 -19.90 36.65 11.59
C ILE A 529 -19.68 35.75 10.38
N THR A 530 -18.59 35.04 10.33
CA THR A 530 -18.31 34.08 9.29
C THR A 530 -19.41 33.01 9.26
N ILE A 531 -19.78 32.43 10.40
CA ILE A 531 -20.89 31.48 10.51
C ILE A 531 -22.20 32.10 9.99
N LYS A 532 -22.52 33.32 10.41
CA LYS A 532 -23.73 34.02 9.98
C LYS A 532 -23.74 34.30 8.48
N GLN A 533 -22.61 34.71 7.90
CA GLN A 533 -22.44 34.91 6.46
C GLN A 533 -22.77 33.62 5.67
N TYR A 534 -22.26 32.50 6.12
CA TYR A 534 -22.49 31.20 5.44
C TYR A 534 -23.91 30.64 5.62
N GLN A 535 -24.57 30.97 6.71
CA GLN A 535 -25.99 30.62 6.91
C GLN A 535 -26.94 31.49 6.09
N THR A 536 -26.45 32.59 5.51
CA THR A 536 -27.23 33.57 4.73
C THR A 536 -27.09 33.22 3.24
N THR A 537 -28.19 32.98 2.56
CA THR A 537 -28.20 32.63 1.11
C THR A 537 -28.20 33.83 0.17
N ASP A 538 -28.58 35.03 0.67
CA ASP A 538 -28.61 36.27 -0.11
C ASP A 538 -27.22 36.94 -0.13
N ALA A 539 -26.64 37.04 -1.33
CA ALA A 539 -25.32 37.65 -1.53
C ALA A 539 -25.21 39.13 -1.06
N LYS A 540 -26.30 39.91 -1.19
CA LYS A 540 -26.32 41.31 -0.73
C LYS A 540 -26.34 41.38 0.78
N GLU A 541 -27.04 40.50 1.44
CA GLU A 541 -27.05 40.43 2.90
C GLU A 541 -25.72 39.92 3.44
N GLN A 542 -25.07 38.93 2.75
CA GLN A 542 -23.71 38.50 3.07
C GLN A 542 -22.71 39.67 3.01
N GLU A 543 -22.74 40.46 1.93
CA GLU A 543 -21.90 41.65 1.78
C GLU A 543 -22.13 42.66 2.88
N LYS A 544 -23.37 42.91 3.26
CA LYS A 544 -23.75 43.85 4.34
C LYS A 544 -23.23 43.39 5.70
N ILE A 545 -23.32 42.10 6.01
CA ILE A 545 -22.79 41.50 7.24
C ILE A 545 -21.27 41.72 7.32
N VAL A 546 -20.52 41.44 6.26
CA VAL A 546 -19.06 41.62 6.21
C VAL A 546 -18.70 43.10 6.33
N LYS A 547 -19.35 44.01 5.57
CA LYS A 547 -19.09 45.43 5.62
C LYS A 547 -19.39 46.05 7.01
N ALA A 548 -20.44 45.62 7.69
CA ALA A 548 -20.75 46.08 9.04
C ALA A 548 -19.64 45.72 10.02
N PHE A 549 -19.06 44.53 9.92
CA PHE A 549 -17.95 44.09 10.76
C PHE A 549 -16.65 44.85 10.43
N SER A 550 -16.27 44.94 9.16
CA SER A 550 -15.04 45.61 8.71
C SER A 550 -15.02 47.10 9.04
N ASN A 551 -16.19 47.70 9.24
CA ASN A 551 -16.27 49.10 9.68
C ASN A 551 -16.34 49.27 11.22
N SER A 552 -16.37 48.21 11.98
CA SER A 552 -16.48 48.23 13.43
C SER A 552 -15.21 48.81 14.08
N VAL A 553 -15.40 49.44 15.24
CA VAL A 553 -14.26 49.94 16.04
C VAL A 553 -13.37 48.81 16.49
N LEU A 554 -13.94 47.63 16.75
CA LEU A 554 -13.20 46.43 17.17
C LEU A 554 -12.30 45.92 16.04
N ASP A 555 -12.83 45.85 14.81
CA ASP A 555 -12.04 45.38 13.65
C ASP A 555 -10.86 46.32 13.36
N LYS A 556 -11.09 47.63 13.35
CA LYS A 556 -10.05 48.63 13.12
C LYS A 556 -8.96 48.58 14.18
N ARG A 557 -9.33 48.35 15.46
CA ARG A 557 -8.37 48.24 16.56
C ARG A 557 -7.54 46.96 16.46
N ALA A 558 -8.20 45.83 16.27
CA ALA A 558 -7.53 44.54 16.17
C ALA A 558 -6.60 44.49 14.95
N THR A 559 -7.06 44.97 13.79
CA THR A 559 -6.24 45.04 12.57
C THR A 559 -5.02 45.95 12.74
N ALA A 560 -5.16 47.06 13.46
CA ALA A 560 -4.02 47.95 13.77
C ALA A 560 -2.99 47.27 14.69
N ILE A 561 -3.45 46.45 15.66
CA ILE A 561 -2.55 45.68 16.54
C ILE A 561 -1.83 44.60 15.72
N ILE A 562 -2.57 43.80 14.95
CA ILE A 562 -2.03 42.69 14.14
C ILE A 562 -1.09 43.22 13.05
N GLY A 563 -1.34 44.42 12.51
CA GLY A 563 -0.53 45.05 11.48
C GLY A 563 0.75 45.73 11.97
N ARG A 564 1.05 45.76 13.27
CA ARG A 564 2.34 46.23 13.78
C ARG A 564 3.46 45.33 13.25
N GLU A 565 4.58 45.90 12.91
CA GLU A 565 5.70 45.22 12.24
C GLU A 565 6.19 43.99 13.01
N ASP A 566 6.39 44.13 14.34
CA ASP A 566 6.80 43.04 15.23
C ASP A 566 5.80 41.92 15.29
N ILE A 567 4.52 42.23 15.41
CA ILE A 567 3.42 41.25 15.50
C ILE A 567 3.17 40.61 14.14
N ALA A 568 3.11 41.39 13.07
CA ALA A 568 2.88 40.89 11.71
C ALA A 568 3.98 39.92 11.25
N LYS A 569 5.24 40.25 11.60
CA LYS A 569 6.38 39.37 11.35
C LYS A 569 6.23 38.05 12.12
N MET A 570 6.00 38.13 13.43
CA MET A 570 5.81 36.96 14.30
C MET A 570 4.68 36.07 13.77
N LEU A 571 3.50 36.64 13.46
CA LEU A 571 2.37 35.88 12.94
C LEU A 571 2.68 35.25 11.59
N LYS A 572 3.42 35.91 10.71
CA LYS A 572 3.87 35.37 9.44
C LYS A 572 4.78 34.17 9.64
N ASP A 573 5.70 34.22 10.59
CA ASP A 573 6.66 33.16 10.89
C ASP A 573 5.98 31.93 11.57
N GLU A 574 4.93 32.16 12.37
CA GLU A 574 4.22 31.11 13.10
C GLU A 574 3.01 30.51 12.36
N THR A 575 2.41 31.26 11.42
CA THR A 575 1.24 30.76 10.66
C THR A 575 1.46 29.39 9.96
N PRO A 576 2.65 29.07 9.44
CA PRO A 576 2.93 27.76 8.85
C PRO A 576 2.69 26.57 9.80
N LEU A 577 2.78 26.79 11.13
CA LEU A 577 2.62 25.77 12.17
C LEU A 577 1.18 25.57 12.65
N ILE A 578 0.23 26.30 12.09
CA ILE A 578 -1.17 26.26 12.55
C ILE A 578 -1.76 24.85 12.54
N ASP A 579 -1.45 24.05 11.51
CA ASP A 579 -1.95 22.67 11.40
C ASP A 579 -1.36 21.79 12.51
N VAL A 580 -0.12 22.06 12.93
CA VAL A 580 0.55 21.33 14.02
C VAL A 580 -0.04 21.68 15.37
N TYR A 581 -0.19 22.97 15.64
CA TYR A 581 -0.82 23.46 16.86
C TYR A 581 -2.25 22.91 17.02
N TYR A 582 -2.98 22.93 15.95
CA TYR A 582 -4.31 22.39 15.83
C TYR A 582 -4.37 20.86 16.08
N ALA A 583 -3.48 20.08 15.47
CA ALA A 583 -3.40 18.64 15.68
C ALA A 583 -3.10 18.32 17.16
N GLN A 584 -2.17 19.04 17.78
CA GLN A 584 -1.87 18.92 19.21
C GLN A 584 -3.10 19.21 20.08
N HIS A 585 -3.80 20.31 19.82
CA HIS A 585 -4.97 20.73 20.60
C HIS A 585 -6.15 19.73 20.51
N ILE A 586 -6.36 19.18 19.32
CA ILE A 586 -7.35 18.11 19.14
C ILE A 586 -6.93 16.84 19.87
N ALA A 587 -5.66 16.43 19.76
CA ALA A 587 -5.13 15.27 20.46
C ALA A 587 -5.29 15.39 21.99
N ASP A 588 -5.03 16.58 22.54
CA ASP A 588 -5.25 16.88 23.96
C ASP A 588 -6.73 16.78 24.33
N SER A 589 -7.62 17.35 23.52
CA SER A 589 -9.06 17.32 23.76
C SER A 589 -9.69 15.94 23.67
N MET A 590 -9.12 15.06 22.84
CA MET A 590 -9.52 13.66 22.73
C MET A 590 -8.98 12.78 23.87
N GLY A 591 -8.07 13.32 24.69
CA GLY A 591 -7.41 12.58 25.77
C GLY A 591 -6.41 11.53 25.25
N CYS A 592 -5.73 11.82 24.14
CA CYS A 592 -4.72 10.95 23.58
C CYS A 592 -3.57 10.72 24.59
N ASN A 593 -3.07 9.49 24.65
CA ASN A 593 -1.87 9.19 25.42
C ASN A 593 -0.61 9.74 24.71
N GLN A 594 0.56 9.68 25.39
CA GLN A 594 1.79 10.27 24.86
C GLN A 594 2.24 9.63 23.54
N GLN A 595 2.11 8.32 23.37
CA GLN A 595 2.50 7.64 22.14
C GLN A 595 1.62 8.06 20.95
N GLN A 596 0.32 8.25 21.17
CA GLN A 596 -0.61 8.80 20.16
C GLN A 596 -0.24 10.23 19.80
N LYS A 597 0.06 11.07 20.80
CA LYS A 597 0.51 12.44 20.59
C LYS A 597 1.81 12.49 19.80
N ASP A 598 2.77 11.63 20.14
CA ASP A 598 4.04 11.54 19.42
C ASP A 598 3.82 11.30 17.91
N VAL A 599 2.94 10.37 17.55
CA VAL A 599 2.59 10.10 16.15
C VAL A 599 1.90 11.29 15.50
N ILE A 600 0.89 11.87 16.16
CA ILE A 600 0.09 12.99 15.63
C ILE A 600 0.96 14.23 15.39
N ILE A 601 1.75 14.61 16.39
CA ILE A 601 2.62 15.80 16.32
C ILE A 601 3.74 15.59 15.29
N SER A 602 4.40 14.45 15.32
CA SER A 602 5.46 14.13 14.35
C SER A 602 4.93 14.15 12.92
N LYS A 603 3.75 13.55 12.69
CA LYS A 603 3.10 13.56 11.37
C LYS A 603 2.78 14.98 10.93
N ALA A 604 2.19 15.81 11.79
CA ALA A 604 1.83 17.17 11.47
C ALA A 604 3.07 18.03 11.13
N LEU A 605 4.17 17.90 11.90
CA LEU A 605 5.43 18.59 11.65
C LEU A 605 6.08 18.14 10.33
N LEU A 606 6.14 16.84 10.08
CA LEU A 606 6.72 16.29 8.83
C LEU A 606 5.91 16.69 7.60
N GLN A 607 4.58 16.65 7.68
CA GLN A 607 3.72 17.11 6.59
C GLN A 607 3.89 18.61 6.32
N MET A 608 4.06 19.42 7.37
CA MET A 608 4.33 20.85 7.24
C MET A 608 5.69 21.10 6.56
N LEU A 609 6.75 20.44 7.04
CA LEU A 609 8.10 20.51 6.45
C LEU A 609 8.08 20.11 4.96
N GLU A 610 7.41 19.03 4.62
CA GLU A 610 7.28 18.55 3.24
C GLU A 610 6.44 19.50 2.37
N ARG A 611 5.34 20.01 2.91
CA ARG A 611 4.45 20.92 2.18
C ARG A 611 5.12 22.24 1.84
N LEU A 612 5.81 22.83 2.82
CA LEU A 612 6.43 24.14 2.69
C LEU A 612 7.86 24.09 2.18
N ALA A 613 8.51 22.92 2.24
CA ALA A 613 9.93 22.73 1.95
C ALA A 613 10.82 23.72 2.73
N MET A 614 10.49 24.00 4.01
CA MET A 614 11.14 24.98 4.87
C MET A 614 11.61 24.31 6.16
N PRO A 615 12.72 24.75 6.78
CA PRO A 615 13.09 24.31 8.11
C PRO A 615 12.07 24.79 9.15
N LEU A 616 12.05 24.11 10.31
CA LEU A 616 11.25 24.54 11.46
C LEU A 616 11.77 25.87 11.98
N ASN A 617 10.86 26.73 12.39
CA ASN A 617 11.18 27.91 13.20
C ASN A 617 11.41 27.52 14.69
N SER A 618 11.69 28.47 15.55
CA SER A 618 11.95 28.22 16.98
C SER A 618 10.81 27.48 17.69
N TYR A 619 9.56 27.81 17.35
CA TYR A 619 8.40 27.14 17.94
C TYR A 619 8.23 25.69 17.46
N GLY A 620 8.42 25.45 16.18
CA GLY A 620 8.40 24.09 15.64
C GLY A 620 9.50 23.21 16.21
N LEU A 621 10.69 23.76 16.45
CA LEU A 621 11.78 23.07 17.14
C LEU A 621 11.41 22.74 18.59
N ASP A 622 10.86 23.70 19.31
CA ASP A 622 10.38 23.52 20.69
C ASP A 622 9.34 22.38 20.78
N LEU A 623 8.38 22.35 19.85
CA LEU A 623 7.42 21.25 19.76
C LEU A 623 8.09 19.91 19.49
N ALA A 624 9.03 19.86 18.56
CA ALA A 624 9.75 18.63 18.24
C ALA A 624 10.57 18.11 19.43
N GLU A 625 11.25 18.98 20.16
CA GLU A 625 12.16 18.63 21.25
C GLU A 625 11.40 18.27 22.54
N HIS A 626 10.29 18.96 22.85
CA HIS A 626 9.64 18.83 24.16
C HIS A 626 8.29 18.10 24.13
N CYS A 627 7.58 18.07 22.99
CA CYS A 627 6.28 17.42 22.89
C CYS A 627 6.34 16.00 22.32
N ILE A 628 7.45 15.62 21.65
CA ILE A 628 7.65 14.26 21.11
C ILE A 628 8.58 13.50 22.07
N SER A 629 8.03 12.53 22.80
CA SER A 629 8.78 11.69 23.75
C SER A 629 9.61 10.60 23.05
N SER A 630 9.14 10.07 21.93
CA SER A 630 9.85 9.09 21.12
C SER A 630 11.09 9.68 20.47
N GLU A 631 12.28 9.22 20.88
CA GLU A 631 13.56 9.65 20.30
C GLU A 631 13.63 9.42 18.79
N VAL A 632 13.13 8.29 18.31
CA VAL A 632 13.12 7.92 16.89
C VAL A 632 12.26 8.89 16.07
N LEU A 633 11.06 9.21 16.55
CA LEU A 633 10.16 10.12 15.85
C LEU A 633 10.66 11.56 15.90
N ARG A 634 11.19 11.97 17.05
CA ARG A 634 11.84 13.27 17.21
C ARG A 634 13.00 13.44 16.25
N GLU A 635 13.89 12.44 16.18
CA GLU A 635 15.04 12.49 15.29
C GLU A 635 14.62 12.48 13.81
N LYS A 636 13.55 11.76 13.43
CA LYS A 636 12.99 11.80 12.07
C LYS A 636 12.56 13.24 11.70
N VAL A 637 11.89 13.95 12.60
CA VAL A 637 11.49 15.35 12.39
C VAL A 637 12.73 16.27 12.29
N LEU A 638 13.67 16.12 13.22
CA LEU A 638 14.89 16.94 13.25
C LEU A 638 15.82 16.67 12.06
N ALA A 639 15.86 15.46 11.56
CA ALA A 639 16.61 15.12 10.34
C ALA A 639 16.03 15.83 9.12
N GLU A 640 14.71 15.84 8.97
CA GLU A 640 14.05 16.56 7.88
C GLU A 640 14.21 18.09 8.02
N HIS A 641 14.13 18.62 9.25
CA HIS A 641 14.49 20.02 9.53
C HIS A 641 15.92 20.36 9.07
N ARG A 642 16.92 19.55 9.48
CA ARG A 642 18.33 19.76 9.08
C ARG A 642 18.53 19.70 7.56
N LYS A 643 17.82 18.84 6.89
CA LYS A 643 17.83 18.76 5.42
C LYS A 643 17.44 20.09 4.79
N TYR A 644 16.27 20.65 5.15
CA TYR A 644 15.85 21.96 4.62
C TYR A 644 16.75 23.11 5.07
N LEU A 645 17.27 23.06 6.30
CA LEU A 645 18.24 24.04 6.80
C LEU A 645 19.53 24.06 5.95
N SER A 646 20.03 22.89 5.55
CA SER A 646 21.23 22.78 4.71
C SER A 646 21.07 23.37 3.31
N LEU A 647 19.83 23.47 2.81
CA LEU A 647 19.53 24.05 1.50
C LEU A 647 19.57 25.59 1.51
N GLN A 648 19.47 26.25 2.65
CA GLN A 648 19.34 27.71 2.71
C GLN A 648 20.51 28.44 2.04
N ASN A 649 21.72 27.91 2.16
CA ASN A 649 22.94 28.52 1.62
C ASN A 649 23.23 28.20 0.14
N ARG A 650 22.35 27.42 -0.54
CA ARG A 650 22.55 27.07 -1.93
C ARG A 650 22.18 28.25 -2.83
N ASP A 651 23.13 28.70 -3.68
CA ASP A 651 22.89 29.79 -4.62
C ASP A 651 22.10 29.27 -5.85
N ILE A 652 20.97 29.91 -6.11
CA ILE A 652 20.10 29.62 -7.27
C ILE A 652 19.83 30.90 -8.09
N THR A 653 20.52 31.99 -7.76
CA THR A 653 20.22 33.35 -8.30
C THR A 653 20.29 33.39 -9.81
N ALA A 654 21.22 32.67 -10.42
CA ALA A 654 21.40 32.65 -11.87
C ALA A 654 20.17 32.10 -12.63
N SER A 655 19.45 31.12 -12.02
CA SER A 655 18.28 30.48 -12.64
C SER A 655 16.95 31.21 -12.33
N ILE A 656 16.94 32.15 -11.38
CA ILE A 656 15.74 32.93 -11.04
C ILE A 656 15.63 34.14 -11.97
N LYS A 657 14.45 34.29 -12.57
CA LYS A 657 14.15 35.38 -13.51
C LYS A 657 12.97 36.21 -13.03
N THR A 658 12.92 37.45 -13.47
CA THR A 658 11.83 38.39 -13.21
C THR A 658 11.19 38.84 -14.51
N ALA A 659 9.94 39.24 -14.47
CA ALA A 659 9.22 39.81 -15.61
C ALA A 659 8.78 41.25 -15.31
N PRO A 660 8.54 42.09 -16.36
CA PRO A 660 8.04 43.46 -16.18
C PRO A 660 6.70 43.47 -15.43
N GLN A 661 6.58 44.33 -14.42
CA GLN A 661 5.38 44.38 -13.56
C GLN A 661 4.17 45.03 -14.23
N ASP A 662 4.39 45.86 -15.26
CA ASP A 662 3.37 46.58 -15.99
C ASP A 662 2.68 45.80 -17.09
N MET A 663 3.16 44.58 -17.41
CA MET A 663 2.53 43.68 -18.39
C MET A 663 1.42 42.84 -17.77
N SER A 664 0.17 43.10 -18.15
CA SER A 664 -1.02 42.36 -17.70
C SER A 664 -1.63 41.43 -18.76
N ASP A 665 -1.23 41.57 -20.03
CA ASP A 665 -1.69 40.68 -21.10
C ASP A 665 -0.86 39.40 -21.12
N GLY A 666 -1.52 38.25 -20.99
CA GLY A 666 -0.85 36.95 -20.84
C GLY A 666 -0.04 36.52 -22.05
N GLU A 667 -0.51 36.79 -23.27
CA GLU A 667 0.22 36.48 -24.49
C GLU A 667 1.48 37.33 -24.65
N LYS A 668 1.33 38.65 -24.46
CA LYS A 668 2.48 39.58 -24.58
C LYS A 668 3.52 39.29 -23.52
N LEU A 669 3.10 39.02 -22.31
CA LEU A 669 4.01 38.69 -21.22
C LEU A 669 4.75 37.36 -21.48
N LEU A 670 4.06 36.32 -21.94
CA LEU A 670 4.69 35.06 -22.27
C LEU A 670 5.68 35.21 -23.44
N ARG A 671 5.34 35.97 -24.49
CA ARG A 671 6.25 36.27 -25.59
C ARG A 671 7.50 37.01 -25.12
N HIS A 672 7.36 37.96 -24.19
CA HIS A 672 8.49 38.63 -23.55
C HIS A 672 9.39 37.66 -22.77
N ILE A 673 8.79 36.74 -22.02
CA ILE A 673 9.51 35.70 -21.25
C ILE A 673 10.28 34.75 -22.20
N LEU A 674 9.71 34.41 -23.34
CA LEU A 674 10.31 33.50 -24.32
C LEU A 674 11.38 34.15 -25.22
N GLU A 675 11.40 35.49 -25.35
CA GLU A 675 12.29 36.23 -26.22
C GLU A 675 13.80 35.91 -26.08
N PRO A 676 14.34 35.75 -24.83
CA PRO A 676 15.74 35.39 -24.61
C PRO A 676 16.12 33.97 -25.12
N TYR A 677 15.12 33.12 -25.38
CA TYR A 677 15.33 31.72 -25.73
C TYR A 677 15.05 31.41 -27.20
N LYS A 678 14.85 32.43 -28.01
CA LYS A 678 14.72 32.27 -29.49
C LYS A 678 15.89 31.48 -30.05
N GLY A 679 15.59 30.58 -30.96
CA GLY A 679 16.57 29.64 -31.54
C GLY A 679 16.68 28.31 -30.79
N LYS A 680 16.02 28.17 -29.68
CA LYS A 680 16.00 26.92 -28.86
C LYS A 680 14.58 26.41 -28.69
N LEU A 681 14.45 25.11 -28.45
CA LEU A 681 13.18 24.52 -27.98
C LEU A 681 12.98 24.89 -26.50
N VAL A 682 11.77 25.28 -26.11
CA VAL A 682 11.47 25.64 -24.73
C VAL A 682 10.39 24.71 -24.20
N LEU A 683 10.71 23.93 -23.18
CA LEU A 683 9.75 23.13 -22.40
C LEU A 683 9.30 23.95 -21.20
N LEU A 684 8.05 24.40 -21.21
CA LEU A 684 7.42 25.10 -20.10
C LEU A 684 6.74 24.09 -19.17
N ASP A 685 7.09 24.09 -17.89
CA ASP A 685 6.41 23.39 -16.81
C ASP A 685 5.71 24.40 -15.89
N VAL A 686 4.38 24.33 -15.83
CA VAL A 686 3.56 25.13 -14.90
C VAL A 686 3.19 24.26 -13.71
N TRP A 687 3.69 24.65 -12.56
CA TRP A 687 3.62 23.88 -11.32
C TRP A 687 3.27 24.70 -10.09
N GLY A 688 3.18 24.09 -8.92
CA GLY A 688 2.96 24.81 -7.66
C GLY A 688 3.57 24.09 -6.47
N THR A 689 4.02 24.85 -5.46
CA THR A 689 4.60 24.29 -4.22
C THR A 689 3.61 23.45 -3.41
N TRP A 690 2.33 23.68 -3.60
CA TRP A 690 1.20 22.95 -3.01
C TRP A 690 0.81 21.68 -3.79
N CYS A 691 1.34 21.50 -4.99
CA CYS A 691 0.99 20.42 -5.92
C CYS A 691 1.90 19.20 -5.69
N ALA A 692 1.40 18.18 -5.03
CA ALA A 692 2.16 16.95 -4.75
C ALA A 692 2.65 16.22 -6.03
N PRO A 693 1.81 16.01 -7.09
CA PRO A 693 2.29 15.41 -8.34
C PRO A 693 3.35 16.23 -9.06
N CYS A 694 3.33 17.57 -8.89
CA CYS A 694 4.37 18.43 -9.44
C CYS A 694 5.72 18.21 -8.75
N LYS A 695 5.72 18.17 -7.42
CA LYS A 695 6.94 17.92 -6.62
C LYS A 695 7.54 16.55 -6.93
N GLU A 696 6.69 15.55 -7.14
CA GLU A 696 7.12 14.21 -7.56
C GLU A 696 7.78 14.25 -8.94
N ALA A 697 7.17 14.93 -9.93
CA ALA A 697 7.76 15.10 -11.25
C ALA A 697 9.11 15.81 -11.18
N LEU A 698 9.21 16.91 -10.40
CA LEU A 698 10.46 17.66 -10.22
C LEU A 698 11.58 16.83 -9.58
N ALA A 699 11.25 15.85 -8.73
CA ALA A 699 12.25 14.96 -8.14
C ALA A 699 12.94 14.05 -9.17
N HIS A 700 12.33 13.85 -10.34
CA HIS A 700 12.89 13.06 -11.46
C HIS A 700 13.51 13.91 -12.57
N SER A 701 13.58 15.24 -12.42
CA SER A 701 14.10 16.15 -13.46
C SER A 701 15.53 15.85 -13.87
N LYS A 702 16.35 15.25 -13.01
CA LYS A 702 17.72 14.87 -13.38
C LYS A 702 17.76 13.89 -14.55
N GLU A 703 16.92 12.87 -14.55
CA GLU A 703 16.79 11.91 -15.65
C GLU A 703 16.31 12.60 -16.93
N GLU A 704 15.35 13.53 -16.81
CA GLU A 704 14.87 14.34 -17.93
C GLU A 704 16.00 15.18 -18.53
N PHE A 705 16.78 15.87 -17.71
CA PHE A 705 17.91 16.69 -18.17
C PHE A 705 18.98 15.85 -18.85
N GLU A 706 19.33 14.69 -18.29
CA GLU A 706 20.31 13.76 -18.88
C GLU A 706 19.85 13.24 -20.25
N ARG A 707 18.59 12.87 -20.38
CA ARG A 707 18.04 12.33 -21.64
C ARG A 707 17.87 13.39 -22.73
N LEU A 708 17.47 14.59 -22.36
CA LEU A 708 17.20 15.65 -23.31
C LEU A 708 18.43 16.54 -23.58
N ALA A 709 19.56 16.34 -22.89
CA ALA A 709 20.79 17.10 -23.08
C ALA A 709 21.26 17.21 -24.54
N PRO A 710 21.12 16.18 -25.44
CA PRO A 710 21.54 16.27 -26.82
C PRO A 710 20.75 17.26 -27.68
N TYR A 711 19.60 17.77 -27.21
CA TYR A 711 18.65 18.55 -28.03
C TYR A 711 18.62 20.04 -27.70
N ASP A 712 19.51 20.54 -26.85
CA ASP A 712 19.61 21.96 -26.45
C ASP A 712 18.27 22.59 -26.02
N VAL A 713 17.53 21.86 -25.14
CA VAL A 713 16.24 22.29 -24.62
C VAL A 713 16.43 23.29 -23.49
N VAL A 714 15.65 24.35 -23.49
CA VAL A 714 15.50 25.26 -22.34
C VAL A 714 14.30 24.79 -21.46
N TYR A 715 14.53 24.68 -20.18
CA TYR A 715 13.51 24.32 -19.18
C TYR A 715 13.01 25.61 -18.50
N LEU A 716 11.77 25.94 -18.78
CA LEU A 716 11.11 27.12 -18.21
C LEU A 716 10.11 26.70 -17.16
N TYR A 717 10.41 26.92 -15.90
CA TYR A 717 9.54 26.59 -14.77
C TYR A 717 8.74 27.82 -14.32
N MET A 718 7.43 27.70 -14.27
CA MET A 718 6.53 28.78 -13.84
C MET A 718 5.70 28.33 -12.65
N ALA A 719 5.94 28.95 -11.49
CA ALA A 719 5.28 28.57 -10.25
C ALA A 719 3.95 29.32 -10.07
N SER A 720 2.86 28.59 -9.85
CA SER A 720 1.52 29.12 -9.60
C SER A 720 1.25 29.22 -8.10
N ASN A 721 0.79 30.40 -7.62
CA ASN A 721 0.39 30.63 -6.23
C ASN A 721 1.35 30.01 -5.18
N SER A 722 2.64 30.24 -5.38
CA SER A 722 3.69 29.61 -4.58
C SER A 722 4.41 30.61 -3.70
N PRO A 723 4.44 30.40 -2.35
CA PRO A 723 5.24 31.23 -1.46
C PRO A 723 6.71 31.22 -1.88
N GLU A 724 7.34 32.40 -1.89
CA GLU A 724 8.67 32.60 -2.46
C GLU A 724 9.73 31.69 -1.82
N GLU A 725 9.70 31.55 -0.51
CA GLU A 725 10.67 30.73 0.21
C GLU A 725 10.49 29.23 -0.10
N SER A 726 9.27 28.72 -0.03
CA SER A 726 8.98 27.32 -0.43
C SER A 726 9.37 27.04 -1.87
N TRP A 727 9.08 27.98 -2.78
CA TRP A 727 9.45 27.88 -4.19
C TRP A 727 10.97 27.76 -4.37
N LYS A 728 11.74 28.67 -3.73
CA LYS A 728 13.20 28.62 -3.77
C LYS A 728 13.77 27.33 -3.18
N ASN A 729 13.19 26.86 -2.08
CA ASN A 729 13.66 25.63 -1.42
C ASN A 729 13.38 24.38 -2.25
N ILE A 730 12.25 24.31 -2.96
CA ILE A 730 11.97 23.17 -3.88
C ILE A 730 12.95 23.19 -5.06
N ILE A 731 13.30 24.36 -5.61
CA ILE A 731 14.35 24.50 -6.65
C ILE A 731 15.68 23.95 -6.12
N LYS A 732 16.08 24.37 -4.93
CA LYS A 732 17.31 23.92 -4.27
C LYS A 732 17.31 22.41 -3.98
N LEU A 733 16.18 21.88 -3.50
CA LEU A 733 16.02 20.48 -3.13
C LEU A 733 16.24 19.55 -4.33
N ASN A 734 15.69 19.93 -5.49
CA ASN A 734 15.72 19.10 -6.71
C ASN A 734 16.85 19.47 -7.67
N ASP A 735 17.76 20.37 -7.25
CA ASP A 735 18.91 20.80 -8.05
C ASP A 735 18.53 21.37 -9.44
N LEU A 736 17.42 22.12 -9.47
CA LEU A 736 16.89 22.68 -10.71
C LEU A 736 17.64 23.97 -11.08
N VAL A 737 18.93 23.84 -11.35
CA VAL A 737 19.83 24.96 -11.70
C VAL A 737 20.68 24.62 -12.92
N GLY A 738 20.92 25.61 -13.76
CA GLY A 738 21.71 25.44 -14.98
C GLY A 738 21.54 26.61 -15.94
N ASP A 739 22.43 26.70 -16.94
CA ASP A 739 22.42 27.76 -17.95
C ASP A 739 21.18 27.73 -18.87
N ASN A 740 20.57 26.55 -18.98
CA ASN A 740 19.35 26.32 -19.76
C ASN A 740 18.11 26.19 -18.91
N ILE A 741 18.17 26.58 -17.63
CA ILE A 741 17.05 26.48 -16.66
C ILE A 741 16.64 27.86 -16.17
N ALA A 742 15.37 28.19 -16.27
CA ALA A 742 14.82 29.47 -15.83
C ALA A 742 13.55 29.27 -14.99
N HIS A 743 13.47 29.98 -13.86
CA HIS A 743 12.35 29.95 -12.93
C HIS A 743 11.68 31.31 -12.81
N TYR A 744 10.36 31.29 -12.91
CA TYR A 744 9.49 32.43 -12.67
C TYR A 744 8.49 32.14 -11.58
N ASN A 745 8.35 33.06 -10.64
CA ASN A 745 7.28 33.13 -9.64
C ASN A 745 6.61 34.49 -9.79
N LEU A 746 5.63 34.54 -10.67
CA LEU A 746 5.01 35.81 -11.07
C LEU A 746 3.94 36.27 -10.06
N PRO A 747 3.63 37.59 -10.00
CA PRO A 747 2.44 38.04 -9.28
C PRO A 747 1.18 37.32 -9.77
N ALA A 748 0.23 37.04 -8.84
CA ALA A 748 -0.94 36.21 -9.12
C ALA A 748 -1.75 36.65 -10.36
N ALA A 749 -1.87 37.97 -10.62
CA ALA A 749 -2.59 38.46 -11.79
C ALA A 749 -1.87 38.13 -13.12
N GLN A 750 -0.55 38.24 -13.16
CA GLN A 750 0.28 37.90 -14.32
C GLN A 750 0.28 36.38 -14.55
N GLN A 751 0.44 35.62 -13.49
CA GLN A 751 0.38 34.16 -13.52
C GLN A 751 -0.97 33.68 -14.11
N SER A 752 -2.07 34.19 -13.57
CA SER A 752 -3.41 33.85 -14.07
C SER A 752 -3.65 34.27 -15.53
N ALA A 753 -3.07 35.39 -15.97
CA ALA A 753 -3.18 35.84 -17.35
C ALA A 753 -2.49 34.84 -18.32
N ILE A 754 -1.29 34.36 -17.99
CA ILE A 754 -0.58 33.32 -18.78
C ILE A 754 -1.32 31.98 -18.73
N GLU A 755 -1.77 31.54 -17.55
CA GLU A 755 -2.50 30.27 -17.40
C GLU A 755 -3.81 30.27 -18.22
N ASN A 756 -4.52 31.39 -18.25
CA ASN A 756 -5.73 31.54 -19.07
C ASN A 756 -5.40 31.53 -20.56
N TYR A 757 -4.33 32.23 -21.00
CA TYR A 757 -3.90 32.25 -22.40
C TYR A 757 -3.52 30.84 -22.88
N LEU A 758 -2.78 30.06 -22.07
CA LEU A 758 -2.36 28.70 -22.36
C LEU A 758 -3.42 27.63 -22.06
N ASN A 759 -4.61 28.04 -21.59
CA ASN A 759 -5.71 27.16 -21.16
C ASN A 759 -5.25 26.09 -20.15
N ILE A 760 -4.51 26.50 -19.11
CA ILE A 760 -4.07 25.63 -18.03
C ILE A 760 -5.19 25.48 -17.01
N ARG A 761 -5.59 24.22 -16.69
CA ARG A 761 -6.68 23.89 -15.77
C ARG A 761 -6.28 22.87 -14.69
N SER A 762 -5.09 22.31 -14.80
CA SER A 762 -4.56 21.30 -13.86
C SER A 762 -3.04 21.40 -13.75
N PHE A 763 -2.48 20.81 -12.72
CA PHE A 763 -1.05 20.83 -12.44
C PHE A 763 -0.51 19.42 -12.16
N PRO A 764 0.73 19.09 -12.62
CA PRO A 764 1.58 19.89 -13.53
C PRO A 764 0.96 20.00 -14.93
N SER A 765 1.30 21.07 -15.63
CA SER A 765 0.94 21.27 -17.05
C SER A 765 2.15 21.66 -17.87
N TYR A 766 2.36 20.94 -18.95
CA TYR A 766 3.51 21.14 -19.84
C TYR A 766 3.09 21.75 -21.17
N ARG A 767 3.95 22.66 -21.71
CA ARG A 767 3.81 23.23 -23.05
C ARG A 767 5.18 23.25 -23.72
N LEU A 768 5.21 23.05 -25.02
CA LEU A 768 6.42 23.07 -25.81
C LEU A 768 6.36 24.22 -26.80
N PHE A 769 7.44 24.98 -26.91
CA PHE A 769 7.60 26.10 -27.87
C PHE A 769 8.73 25.75 -28.81
N ASP A 770 8.52 26.09 -30.10
CA ASP A 770 9.50 25.92 -31.16
C ASP A 770 10.64 26.96 -31.06
N LYS A 771 11.61 26.87 -31.98
CA LYS A 771 12.76 27.77 -32.02
C LYS A 771 12.38 29.24 -32.34
N GLU A 772 11.20 29.46 -32.90
CA GLU A 772 10.62 30.79 -33.19
C GLU A 772 9.81 31.33 -31.99
N GLY A 773 9.59 30.52 -30.96
CA GLY A 773 8.81 30.89 -29.79
C GLY A 773 7.30 30.70 -29.97
N ASN A 774 6.86 29.91 -30.96
CA ASN A 774 5.45 29.56 -31.12
C ASN A 774 5.08 28.31 -30.34
N LEU A 775 3.87 28.31 -29.82
CA LEU A 775 3.32 27.13 -29.13
C LEU A 775 3.15 25.98 -30.14
N VAL A 776 3.77 24.85 -29.84
CA VAL A 776 3.62 23.62 -30.63
C VAL A 776 2.32 22.94 -30.26
N ASP A 777 1.48 22.63 -31.22
CA ASP A 777 0.17 21.96 -30.99
C ASP A 777 0.37 20.44 -30.80
N VAL A 778 1.05 20.08 -29.74
CA VAL A 778 1.24 18.68 -29.28
C VAL A 778 1.00 18.56 -27.79
N LYS A 779 0.42 17.45 -27.36
CA LYS A 779 0.31 17.14 -25.96
C LYS A 779 1.63 16.57 -25.45
N VAL A 780 2.29 17.29 -24.56
CA VAL A 780 3.52 16.87 -23.89
C VAL A 780 3.29 16.64 -22.40
N ASP A 781 4.01 15.68 -21.84
CA ASP A 781 4.03 15.39 -20.42
C ASP A 781 5.44 14.91 -20.04
N ALA A 782 6.17 15.67 -19.23
CA ALA A 782 7.56 15.36 -18.86
C ALA A 782 7.68 14.04 -18.05
N ARG A 783 6.60 13.56 -17.45
CA ARG A 783 6.55 12.26 -16.76
C ARG A 783 6.55 11.06 -17.73
N GLN A 784 6.37 11.31 -19.04
CA GLN A 784 6.39 10.32 -20.12
C GLN A 784 7.61 10.56 -21.01
N LEU A 785 8.81 10.38 -20.46
CA LEU A 785 10.08 10.76 -21.10
C LEU A 785 10.29 10.16 -22.49
N ASP A 786 9.89 8.91 -22.71
CA ASP A 786 10.03 8.26 -24.02
C ASP A 786 9.26 9.00 -25.14
N ASN A 787 8.04 9.42 -24.80
CA ASN A 787 7.21 10.19 -25.74
C ASN A 787 7.72 11.63 -25.91
N LEU A 788 8.12 12.27 -24.81
CA LEU A 788 8.67 13.62 -24.82
C LEU A 788 9.95 13.69 -25.66
N GLU A 789 10.89 12.77 -25.44
CA GLU A 789 12.15 12.72 -26.20
C GLU A 789 11.90 12.51 -27.68
N LYS A 790 10.96 11.66 -28.06
CA LYS A 790 10.57 11.46 -29.47
C LYS A 790 10.08 12.75 -30.12
N ILE A 791 9.21 13.50 -29.47
CA ILE A 791 8.67 14.79 -29.96
C ILE A 791 9.79 15.81 -30.08
N ILE A 792 10.62 15.97 -29.04
CA ILE A 792 11.74 16.91 -29.05
C ILE A 792 12.74 16.59 -30.16
N LYS A 793 13.07 15.33 -30.34
CA LYS A 793 13.97 14.87 -31.42
C LYS A 793 13.43 15.18 -32.82
N GLU A 794 12.12 15.10 -33.04
CA GLU A 794 11.48 15.47 -34.31
C GLU A 794 11.55 17.00 -34.56
N LEU A 795 11.35 17.80 -33.52
CA LEU A 795 11.39 19.29 -33.62
C LEU A 795 12.81 19.85 -33.60
N SER A 796 13.81 19.10 -33.21
CA SER A 796 15.21 19.51 -33.19
C SER A 796 15.87 19.44 -34.56
N LYS A 797 15.28 18.68 -35.49
CA LYS A 797 15.75 18.53 -36.87
C LYS A 797 15.56 19.81 -37.67
#